data_f142131c2de11e5e0fe598be62d026ad
#
_entry.id   f142131c2de11e5e0fe598be62d026ad
#
_cell.length_a   1.000
_cell.length_b   1.000
_cell.length_c   1.000
_cell.angle_alpha   90.00
_cell.angle_beta   90.00
_cell.angle_gamma   90.00
#
_symmetry.space_group_name_H-M   'P 1'
#
loop_
_entity.id
_entity.type
_entity.pdbx_description
1 polymer ?
#
loop_
_entity_poly.entity_id
_entity_poly.type
_entity_poly.pdbx_seq_one_letter_code
_entity_poly.pdbx_strand_id
1 'polypeptide(L)'
;MEIAEARERYAALKEKIDYHNHLYYDLDAPELDDYAYDALTRELKALEVEHPEFVNENSPTQHVGGVASGRFEKVTHIVKMESLQDVFSLDEVREFDARMREAGLAPQYVVEAKIDGLSISLEYRNGVFVRGSTRGDGIVGEDVTQNLATIKDIPKRLPDGAPDFLEVRGEVYMPRDAFLKLVEEQELSDRQPFKNPRNAAAGSLRQKDSAVTAGRGLSVFVFNLQRIEGMTLHSHKESLDYLASLGFPVSPRHARFCNIDDVLREIEAIGALRGTLPYDIDGAVVKVDDFAQRDALGSTNKFPRWAVAFKYPPEEKESKLLNIEVSVGRTGVLTPTAVFEPVLLAGTTVSRAILHNEDFIRQLGVGIGDVIRVRKAGDIIPEVVAVVQHAPDAQMFEMPQACPSCGAPVSHMEDEAALRCTNPECPAQTLRNIIHFASRAAMDIDGFGPAVARQLVERGLVHTAADIYDLTAEQLITLDKFKEKSVSNLLAAIAASRRNGLDKLLFALGIRNIGSKGAALLAEHFVTMEAVQAATEEEINAIDGFGGVMTESVLDFFAKDGTQDLVRRLREAGVNMRYNGPKKTDRLAGKTLVVTGTLPTLSRTQADALITQNGGKASSSVSKKTSYVLAGEAAGSKLTKAQSLGVPVISEEEFLAMLQAQRDTIES
;
A
#
# COMPACT_ATOMS: atom_id res chain seq x y z
N MET A 1 30.66 9.76 28.24
CA MET A 1 31.16 8.64 27.33
C MET A 1 32.57 9.06 26.84
N GLU A 2 33.52 8.16 26.72
CA GLU A 2 34.81 8.54 26.11
C GLU A 2 34.59 8.86 24.61
N ILE A 3 35.38 9.82 24.08
CA ILE A 3 35.19 10.31 22.68
C ILE A 3 35.27 9.16 21.66
N ALA A 4 36.10 8.14 21.90
CA ALA A 4 36.24 6.99 21.01
C ALA A 4 34.94 6.14 21.00
N GLU A 5 34.39 5.87 22.16
CA GLU A 5 33.12 5.14 22.34
C GLU A 5 31.91 5.91 21.76
N ALA A 6 31.85 7.24 21.98
CA ALA A 6 30.87 8.12 21.40
C ALA A 6 30.88 8.10 19.86
N ARG A 7 32.09 8.08 19.26
CA ARG A 7 32.25 8.03 17.80
C ARG A 7 31.81 6.69 17.21
N GLU A 8 32.12 5.58 17.89
CA GLU A 8 31.66 4.25 17.46
C GLU A 8 30.14 4.15 17.55
N ARG A 9 29.55 4.65 18.65
CA ARG A 9 28.08 4.69 18.82
C ARG A 9 27.41 5.57 17.75
N TYR A 10 27.98 6.74 17.45
CA TYR A 10 27.48 7.62 16.40
C TYR A 10 27.46 6.94 15.02
N ALA A 11 28.57 6.25 14.66
CA ALA A 11 28.67 5.54 13.40
C ALA A 11 27.62 4.41 13.29
N ALA A 12 27.45 3.62 14.34
CA ALA A 12 26.48 2.55 14.40
C ALA A 12 25.02 3.05 14.30
N LEU A 13 24.69 4.16 14.99
CA LEU A 13 23.37 4.78 14.90
C LEU A 13 23.11 5.33 13.51
N LYS A 14 24.10 6.00 12.90
CA LYS A 14 23.97 6.52 11.54
C LYS A 14 23.69 5.39 10.54
N GLU A 15 24.47 4.32 10.55
CA GLU A 15 24.27 3.17 9.66
C GLU A 15 22.87 2.57 9.85
N LYS A 16 22.44 2.41 11.09
CA LYS A 16 21.11 1.87 11.41
C LYS A 16 19.99 2.79 10.92
N ILE A 17 20.11 4.11 11.10
CA ILE A 17 19.12 5.09 10.62
C ILE A 17 19.08 5.11 9.09
N ASP A 18 20.24 5.10 8.41
CA ASP A 18 20.31 5.06 6.95
C ASP A 18 19.67 3.79 6.38
N TYR A 19 19.89 2.63 7.02
CA TYR A 19 19.24 1.38 6.67
C TYR A 19 17.70 1.47 6.79
N HIS A 20 17.20 1.96 7.94
CA HIS A 20 15.75 2.09 8.14
C HIS A 20 15.13 3.20 7.28
N ASN A 21 15.85 4.25 6.93
CA ASN A 21 15.43 5.24 5.94
C ASN A 21 15.18 4.59 4.58
N HIS A 22 16.10 3.74 4.14
CA HIS A 22 15.95 3.01 2.89
C HIS A 22 14.73 2.09 2.90
N LEU A 23 14.53 1.31 3.96
CA LEU A 23 13.35 0.44 4.09
C LEU A 23 12.05 1.25 4.12
N TYR A 24 12.04 2.37 4.84
CA TYR A 24 10.83 3.15 5.07
C TYR A 24 10.42 4.00 3.85
N TYR A 25 11.37 4.78 3.30
CA TYR A 25 11.07 5.75 2.24
C TYR A 25 11.19 5.18 0.82
N ASP A 26 12.09 4.21 0.60
CA ASP A 26 12.38 3.72 -0.75
C ASP A 26 11.67 2.39 -1.05
N LEU A 27 11.53 1.51 -0.04
CA LEU A 27 10.96 0.17 -0.21
C LEU A 27 9.52 0.02 0.32
N ASP A 28 8.99 1.02 1.06
CA ASP A 28 7.67 0.97 1.75
C ASP A 28 7.52 -0.27 2.67
N ALA A 29 8.64 -0.78 3.21
CA ALA A 29 8.73 -2.01 4.00
C ALA A 29 9.46 -1.78 5.35
N PRO A 30 8.97 -0.89 6.23
CA PRO A 30 9.63 -0.60 7.50
C PRO A 30 9.69 -1.84 8.39
N GLU A 31 10.83 -2.04 9.05
CA GLU A 31 11.02 -3.04 10.09
C GLU A 31 10.75 -2.48 11.48
N LEU A 32 11.03 -1.19 11.69
CA LEU A 32 10.72 -0.46 12.93
C LEU A 32 9.42 0.31 12.78
N ASP A 33 8.72 0.53 13.90
CA ASP A 33 7.67 1.52 13.97
C ASP A 33 8.24 2.95 14.06
N ASP A 34 7.39 3.95 13.79
CA ASP A 34 7.79 5.36 13.75
C ASP A 34 8.39 5.83 15.08
N TYR A 35 7.87 5.35 16.23
CA TYR A 35 8.36 5.72 17.54
C TYR A 35 9.77 5.16 17.83
N ALA A 36 10.01 3.90 17.48
CA ALA A 36 11.33 3.28 17.60
C ALA A 36 12.35 3.95 16.68
N TYR A 37 11.95 4.30 15.45
CA TYR A 37 12.78 5.08 14.53
C TYR A 37 13.08 6.49 15.07
N ASP A 38 12.07 7.19 15.61
CA ASP A 38 12.24 8.50 16.22
C ASP A 38 13.16 8.46 17.45
N ALA A 39 13.14 7.34 18.21
CA ALA A 39 14.06 7.13 19.35
C ALA A 39 15.52 7.06 18.88
N LEU A 40 15.83 6.34 17.79
CA LEU A 40 17.18 6.30 17.20
C LEU A 40 17.63 7.69 16.74
N THR A 41 16.74 8.42 16.10
CA THR A 41 17.04 9.78 15.62
C THR A 41 17.29 10.75 16.78
N ARG A 42 16.55 10.62 17.90
CA ARG A 42 16.80 11.41 19.13
C ARG A 42 18.15 11.12 19.73
N GLU A 43 18.51 9.83 19.83
CA GLU A 43 19.83 9.43 20.37
C GLU A 43 20.95 9.99 19.51
N LEU A 44 20.83 9.93 18.18
CA LEU A 44 21.83 10.52 17.27
C LEU A 44 21.93 12.04 17.45
N LYS A 45 20.80 12.76 17.55
CA LYS A 45 20.77 14.21 17.81
C LYS A 45 21.40 14.57 19.15
N ALA A 46 21.16 13.79 20.21
CA ALA A 46 21.78 14.02 21.52
C ALA A 46 23.32 13.90 21.43
N LEU A 47 23.83 12.89 20.71
CA LEU A 47 25.27 12.77 20.47
C LEU A 47 25.83 13.92 19.64
N GLU A 48 25.10 14.43 18.67
CA GLU A 48 25.52 15.60 17.86
C GLU A 48 25.55 16.90 18.67
N VAL A 49 24.70 17.05 19.67
CA VAL A 49 24.73 18.20 20.60
C VAL A 49 25.92 18.09 21.54
N GLU A 50 26.21 16.89 22.08
CA GLU A 50 27.37 16.65 22.98
C GLU A 50 28.70 16.70 22.22
N HIS A 51 28.71 16.27 20.95
CA HIS A 51 29.87 16.15 20.08
C HIS A 51 29.65 16.82 18.71
N PRO A 52 29.62 18.18 18.63
CA PRO A 52 29.36 18.89 17.36
C PRO A 52 30.37 18.56 16.25
N GLU A 53 31.57 18.09 16.59
CA GLU A 53 32.60 17.66 15.64
C GLU A 53 32.26 16.38 14.87
N PHE A 54 31.20 15.64 15.24
CA PHE A 54 30.72 14.48 14.49
C PHE A 54 29.76 14.87 13.36
N VAL A 55 29.14 16.04 13.47
CA VAL A 55 28.18 16.52 12.47
C VAL A 55 28.88 16.80 11.15
N ASN A 56 28.38 16.20 10.08
CA ASN A 56 28.84 16.45 8.72
C ASN A 56 27.65 16.52 7.74
N GLU A 57 27.93 16.92 6.50
CA GLU A 57 26.91 17.05 5.46
C GLU A 57 26.14 15.74 5.18
N ASN A 58 26.71 14.57 5.52
CA ASN A 58 26.08 13.27 5.32
C ASN A 58 25.37 12.74 6.57
N SER A 59 25.14 13.57 7.60
CA SER A 59 24.38 13.13 8.77
C SER A 59 22.88 13.03 8.42
N PRO A 60 22.18 11.94 8.80
CA PRO A 60 20.72 11.80 8.60
C PRO A 60 19.91 12.89 9.29
N THR A 61 20.48 13.59 10.27
CA THR A 61 19.83 14.72 10.94
C THR A 61 19.82 15.98 10.08
N GLN A 62 20.67 16.08 9.06
CA GLN A 62 20.82 17.24 8.18
C GLN A 62 20.02 17.13 6.87
N HIS A 63 19.50 15.96 6.53
CA HIS A 63 18.78 15.70 5.29
C HIS A 63 17.37 15.14 5.53
N VAL A 64 16.47 15.40 4.58
CA VAL A 64 15.17 14.74 4.51
C VAL A 64 15.39 13.33 3.95
N GLY A 65 14.84 12.30 4.60
CA GLY A 65 14.93 10.92 4.12
C GLY A 65 14.12 10.71 2.84
N GLY A 66 14.57 9.76 2.02
CA GLY A 66 13.93 9.33 0.77
C GLY A 66 14.70 9.76 -0.47
N VAL A 67 14.75 8.87 -1.46
CA VAL A 67 15.33 9.13 -2.78
C VAL A 67 14.25 8.92 -3.83
N ALA A 68 14.13 9.83 -4.80
CA ALA A 68 13.22 9.65 -5.93
C ALA A 68 13.63 8.41 -6.72
N SER A 69 12.76 7.40 -6.76
CA SER A 69 13.01 6.14 -7.46
C SER A 69 13.12 6.36 -8.98
N GLY A 70 13.75 5.43 -9.69
CA GLY A 70 13.81 5.47 -11.16
C GLY A 70 12.51 5.03 -11.85
N ARG A 71 11.42 4.83 -11.11
CA ARG A 71 10.15 4.27 -11.62
C ARG A 71 9.26 5.32 -12.27
N PHE A 72 9.37 6.59 -11.86
CA PHE A 72 8.60 7.74 -12.33
C PHE A 72 9.52 8.85 -12.86
N GLU A 73 8.98 9.78 -13.64
CA GLU A 73 9.71 10.98 -14.03
C GLU A 73 10.03 11.82 -12.78
N LYS A 74 11.22 12.41 -12.74
CA LYS A 74 11.65 13.25 -11.62
C LYS A 74 11.11 14.66 -11.78
N VAL A 75 10.61 15.23 -10.69
CA VAL A 75 10.12 16.59 -10.60
C VAL A 75 10.96 17.35 -9.60
N THR A 76 11.63 18.43 -10.04
CA THR A 76 12.29 19.36 -9.13
C THR A 76 11.26 20.33 -8.58
N HIS A 77 11.14 20.42 -7.25
CA HIS A 77 10.23 21.32 -6.58
C HIS A 77 10.70 22.78 -6.72
N ILE A 78 9.79 23.68 -7.07
CA ILE A 78 10.07 25.11 -7.13
C ILE A 78 10.36 25.65 -5.73
N VAL A 79 9.55 25.21 -4.76
CA VAL A 79 9.73 25.51 -3.34
C VAL A 79 10.04 24.21 -2.61
N LYS A 80 11.16 24.18 -1.89
CA LYS A 80 11.62 22.99 -1.17
C LYS A 80 10.55 22.43 -0.24
N MET A 81 10.37 21.11 -0.27
CA MET A 81 9.46 20.39 0.62
C MET A 81 10.17 19.99 1.91
N GLU A 82 10.19 20.89 2.87
CA GLU A 82 10.84 20.69 4.17
C GLU A 82 10.08 19.70 5.05
N SER A 83 10.82 19.01 5.93
CA SER A 83 10.27 18.26 7.05
C SER A 83 9.88 19.19 8.20
N LEU A 84 9.38 18.64 9.30
CA LEU A 84 9.12 19.40 10.54
C LEU A 84 10.08 18.94 11.64
N GLN A 85 10.35 19.83 12.59
CA GLN A 85 11.04 19.45 13.81
C GLN A 85 10.05 18.72 14.71
N ASP A 86 10.37 17.46 15.07
CA ASP A 86 9.56 16.69 16.03
C ASP A 86 9.86 17.16 17.46
N VAL A 87 8.81 17.23 18.27
CA VAL A 87 8.81 17.47 19.72
C VAL A 87 7.90 16.43 20.38
N PHE A 88 8.25 15.99 21.61
CA PHE A 88 7.65 14.83 22.27
C PHE A 88 7.04 15.15 23.63
N SER A 89 7.19 16.38 24.09
CA SER A 89 6.58 16.85 25.33
C SER A 89 5.93 18.22 25.15
N LEU A 90 4.95 18.52 25.98
CA LEU A 90 4.32 19.82 26.00
C LEU A 90 5.31 20.93 26.43
N ASP A 91 6.32 20.59 27.21
CA ASP A 91 7.38 21.53 27.61
C ASP A 91 8.26 21.94 26.40
N GLU A 92 8.58 21.02 25.49
CA GLU A 92 9.28 21.35 24.26
C GLU A 92 8.46 22.28 23.35
N VAL A 93 7.11 22.18 23.39
CA VAL A 93 6.22 23.15 22.70
C VAL A 93 6.27 24.52 23.37
N ARG A 94 6.36 24.57 24.72
CA ARG A 94 6.57 25.83 25.46
C ARG A 94 7.93 26.46 25.12
N GLU A 95 8.98 25.66 25.01
CA GLU A 95 10.30 26.13 24.58
C GLU A 95 10.27 26.68 23.16
N PHE A 96 9.48 26.07 22.27
CA PHE A 96 9.27 26.63 20.92
C PHE A 96 8.66 28.03 20.99
N ASP A 97 7.60 28.26 21.80
CA ASP A 97 7.01 29.60 22.00
C ASP A 97 8.02 30.58 22.63
N ALA A 98 8.80 30.11 23.62
CA ALA A 98 9.82 30.95 24.26
C ALA A 98 10.86 31.47 23.25
N ARG A 99 11.37 30.59 22.37
CA ARG A 99 12.30 30.99 21.30
C ARG A 99 11.70 32.03 20.35
N MET A 100 10.39 31.95 20.03
CA MET A 100 9.72 32.97 19.20
C MET A 100 9.68 34.34 19.90
N ARG A 101 9.38 34.34 21.20
CA ARG A 101 9.31 35.57 22.01
C ARG A 101 10.68 36.19 22.26
N GLU A 102 11.70 35.37 22.48
CA GLU A 102 13.12 35.80 22.58
C GLU A 102 13.61 36.44 21.29
N ALA A 103 13.12 36.00 20.14
CA ALA A 103 13.35 36.64 18.84
C ALA A 103 12.56 37.97 18.66
N GLY A 104 11.86 38.43 19.68
CA GLY A 104 11.09 39.68 19.67
C GLY A 104 9.74 39.58 18.96
N LEU A 105 9.23 38.39 18.71
CA LEU A 105 7.95 38.17 18.03
C LEU A 105 6.79 38.03 19.04
N ALA A 106 5.59 38.36 18.59
CA ALA A 106 4.33 38.09 19.29
C ALA A 106 3.47 37.13 18.47
N PRO A 107 3.83 35.83 18.42
CA PRO A 107 3.24 34.88 17.48
C PRO A 107 1.80 34.54 17.85
N GLN A 108 0.99 34.36 16.81
CA GLN A 108 -0.24 33.58 16.88
C GLN A 108 0.03 32.25 16.20
N TYR A 109 -0.64 31.20 16.64
CA TYR A 109 -0.41 29.85 16.16
C TYR A 109 -1.67 29.24 15.54
N VAL A 110 -1.49 28.45 14.48
CA VAL A 110 -2.49 27.52 13.99
C VAL A 110 -2.08 26.11 14.40
N VAL A 111 -3.01 25.36 14.95
CA VAL A 111 -2.79 23.96 15.34
C VAL A 111 -3.64 23.07 14.46
N GLU A 112 -3.00 22.06 13.86
CA GLU A 112 -3.61 21.13 12.92
C GLU A 112 -3.29 19.70 13.33
N ALA A 113 -4.17 18.75 13.01
CA ALA A 113 -3.85 17.33 13.13
C ALA A 113 -2.75 16.96 12.12
N LYS A 114 -1.74 16.23 12.58
CA LYS A 114 -0.70 15.66 11.73
C LYS A 114 -1.21 14.35 11.14
N ILE A 115 -1.67 14.42 9.91
CA ILE A 115 -2.18 13.29 9.16
C ILE A 115 -1.04 12.32 8.86
N ASP A 116 -1.26 11.03 9.05
CA ASP A 116 -0.29 10.00 8.76
C ASP A 116 -0.50 9.44 7.35
N GLY A 117 0.32 9.91 6.41
CA GLY A 117 0.19 9.61 4.99
C GLY A 117 1.45 9.83 4.18
N LEU A 118 1.29 10.20 2.92
CA LEU A 118 2.36 10.54 1.99
C LEU A 118 2.22 11.97 1.51
N SER A 119 3.24 12.79 1.76
CA SER A 119 3.25 14.21 1.36
C SER A 119 3.37 14.38 -0.14
N ILE A 120 2.53 15.26 -0.68
CA ILE A 120 2.45 15.57 -2.11
C ILE A 120 2.42 17.08 -2.34
N SER A 121 2.83 17.51 -3.55
CA SER A 121 2.58 18.83 -4.12
C SER A 121 1.58 18.72 -5.27
N LEU A 122 0.62 19.65 -5.34
CA LEU A 122 -0.37 19.78 -6.41
C LEU A 122 -0.22 21.15 -7.07
N GLU A 123 0.01 21.16 -8.38
CA GLU A 123 0.13 22.38 -9.17
C GLU A 123 -1.09 22.58 -10.06
N TYR A 124 -1.60 23.80 -10.05
CA TYR A 124 -2.71 24.25 -10.87
C TYR A 124 -2.27 25.43 -11.73
N ARG A 125 -2.71 25.45 -13.00
CA ARG A 125 -2.54 26.58 -13.92
C ARG A 125 -3.90 26.95 -14.52
N ASN A 126 -4.25 28.23 -14.44
CA ASN A 126 -5.56 28.71 -14.91
C ASN A 126 -6.72 27.87 -14.36
N GLY A 127 -6.65 27.54 -13.08
CA GLY A 127 -7.63 26.73 -12.38
C GLY A 127 -7.66 25.23 -12.75
N VAL A 128 -6.75 24.73 -13.60
CA VAL A 128 -6.70 23.31 -14.00
C VAL A 128 -5.54 22.59 -13.29
N PHE A 129 -5.78 21.40 -12.74
CA PHE A 129 -4.75 20.54 -12.20
C PHE A 129 -3.81 20.06 -13.31
N VAL A 130 -2.53 20.41 -13.22
CA VAL A 130 -1.55 20.13 -14.28
C VAL A 130 -0.46 19.16 -13.84
N ARG A 131 -0.10 19.15 -12.55
CA ARG A 131 0.97 18.27 -12.06
C ARG A 131 0.78 17.95 -10.58
N GLY A 132 1.10 16.70 -10.22
CA GLY A 132 1.21 16.27 -8.86
C GLY A 132 2.44 15.44 -8.64
N SER A 133 3.19 15.69 -7.55
CA SER A 133 4.46 15.04 -7.26
C SER A 133 4.57 14.64 -5.80
N THR A 134 5.34 13.58 -5.51
CA THR A 134 5.71 13.20 -4.14
C THR A 134 6.79 14.13 -3.61
N ARG A 135 6.99 14.13 -2.29
CA ARG A 135 8.03 14.94 -1.64
C ARG A 135 9.44 14.56 -2.10
N GLY A 136 9.74 13.23 -2.24
CA GLY A 136 11.08 12.74 -2.46
C GLY A 136 12.05 13.16 -1.33
N ASP A 137 13.22 13.64 -1.70
CA ASP A 137 14.23 14.20 -0.79
C ASP A 137 13.96 15.67 -0.37
N GLY A 138 12.81 16.19 -0.77
CA GLY A 138 12.40 17.57 -0.53
C GLY A 138 12.82 18.54 -1.63
N ILE A 139 13.74 18.18 -2.51
CA ILE A 139 14.20 18.95 -3.69
C ILE A 139 13.69 18.30 -4.97
N VAL A 140 13.79 16.98 -5.05
CA VAL A 140 13.36 16.18 -6.21
C VAL A 140 12.38 15.11 -5.77
N GLY A 141 11.17 15.14 -6.30
CA GLY A 141 10.13 14.15 -6.11
C GLY A 141 9.86 13.34 -7.38
N GLU A 142 8.81 12.53 -7.33
CA GLU A 142 8.32 11.69 -8.44
C GLU A 142 7.03 12.27 -9.01
N ASP A 143 6.89 12.31 -10.33
CA ASP A 143 5.65 12.66 -11.00
C ASP A 143 4.61 11.55 -10.84
N VAL A 144 3.60 11.79 -10.03
CA VAL A 144 2.47 10.89 -9.77
C VAL A 144 1.14 11.49 -10.20
N THR A 145 1.18 12.43 -11.16
CA THR A 145 0.03 13.19 -11.65
C THR A 145 -1.14 12.29 -12.04
N GLN A 146 -0.88 11.21 -12.79
CA GLN A 146 -1.91 10.30 -13.25
C GLN A 146 -2.60 9.56 -12.08
N ASN A 147 -1.84 9.22 -11.05
CA ASN A 147 -2.35 8.53 -9.87
C ASN A 147 -3.17 9.51 -9.00
N LEU A 148 -2.64 10.71 -8.73
CA LEU A 148 -3.36 11.76 -8.00
C LEU A 148 -4.63 12.19 -8.73
N ALA A 149 -4.64 12.17 -10.06
CA ALA A 149 -5.84 12.45 -10.84
C ALA A 149 -6.97 11.44 -10.61
N THR A 150 -6.73 10.26 -10.04
CA THR A 150 -7.77 9.27 -9.69
C THR A 150 -8.41 9.55 -8.33
N ILE A 151 -7.78 10.32 -7.45
CA ILE A 151 -8.30 10.66 -6.13
C ILE A 151 -9.45 11.66 -6.29
N LYS A 152 -10.63 11.29 -5.77
CA LYS A 152 -11.87 12.06 -5.96
C LYS A 152 -11.83 13.42 -5.28
N ASP A 153 -11.16 13.50 -4.15
CA ASP A 153 -11.07 14.71 -3.31
C ASP A 153 -10.14 15.78 -3.88
N ILE A 154 -9.33 15.44 -4.89
CA ILE A 154 -8.49 16.42 -5.59
C ILE A 154 -9.31 17.10 -6.69
N PRO A 155 -9.59 18.41 -6.59
CA PRO A 155 -10.29 19.15 -7.63
C PRO A 155 -9.51 19.10 -8.96
N LYS A 156 -10.14 18.64 -10.04
CA LYS A 156 -9.48 18.65 -11.37
C LYS A 156 -9.55 20.03 -12.01
N ARG A 157 -10.54 20.81 -11.60
CA ARG A 157 -10.74 22.19 -11.99
C ARG A 157 -11.22 22.98 -10.78
N LEU A 158 -10.57 24.09 -10.53
CA LEU A 158 -10.94 25.06 -9.50
C LEU A 158 -12.09 25.95 -9.99
N PRO A 159 -12.86 26.59 -9.07
CA PRO A 159 -13.88 27.56 -9.42
C PRO A 159 -13.36 28.72 -10.28
N ASP A 160 -14.26 29.38 -10.99
CA ASP A 160 -13.92 30.59 -11.75
C ASP A 160 -13.38 31.69 -10.82
N GLY A 161 -12.35 32.39 -11.26
CA GLY A 161 -11.63 33.36 -10.45
C GLY A 161 -10.49 32.77 -9.62
N ALA A 162 -10.16 31.51 -9.80
CA ALA A 162 -8.95 30.92 -9.24
C ALA A 162 -7.68 31.60 -9.81
N PRO A 163 -6.57 31.64 -9.06
CA PRO A 163 -5.32 32.30 -9.50
C PRO A 163 -4.72 31.61 -10.73
N ASP A 164 -3.94 32.35 -11.50
CA ASP A 164 -3.27 31.87 -12.72
C ASP A 164 -2.33 30.70 -12.40
N PHE A 165 -1.65 30.76 -11.25
CA PHE A 165 -0.83 29.69 -10.72
C PHE A 165 -1.11 29.48 -9.23
N LEU A 166 -1.31 28.22 -8.85
CA LEU A 166 -1.46 27.77 -7.47
C LEU A 166 -0.67 26.48 -7.26
N GLU A 167 0.19 26.45 -6.24
CA GLU A 167 0.83 25.25 -5.74
C GLU A 167 0.46 25.04 -4.27
N VAL A 168 -0.06 23.86 -3.96
CA VAL A 168 -0.45 23.48 -2.59
C VAL A 168 0.23 22.19 -2.18
N ARG A 169 0.46 22.06 -0.88
CA ARG A 169 0.89 20.80 -0.26
C ARG A 169 -0.26 20.11 0.43
N GLY A 170 -0.28 18.80 0.29
CA GLY A 170 -1.23 17.93 0.98
C GLY A 170 -0.58 16.66 1.47
N GLU A 171 -1.37 15.89 2.22
CA GLU A 171 -1.05 14.54 2.65
C GLU A 171 -2.08 13.59 2.06
N VAL A 172 -1.64 12.66 1.22
CA VAL A 172 -2.49 11.55 0.75
C VAL A 172 -2.48 10.47 1.82
N TYR A 173 -3.65 10.04 2.20
CA TYR A 173 -3.83 9.00 3.22
C TYR A 173 -4.81 7.94 2.76
N MET A 174 -4.80 6.79 3.42
CA MET A 174 -5.80 5.75 3.22
C MET A 174 -6.77 5.77 4.40
N PRO A 175 -8.09 5.98 4.17
CA PRO A 175 -9.10 5.83 5.22
C PRO A 175 -9.06 4.42 5.83
N ARG A 176 -9.33 4.31 7.14
CA ARG A 176 -9.29 3.04 7.90
C ARG A 176 -10.13 1.94 7.27
N ASP A 177 -11.34 2.26 6.82
CA ASP A 177 -12.23 1.29 6.18
C ASP A 177 -11.66 0.77 4.85
N ALA A 178 -10.99 1.64 4.08
CA ALA A 178 -10.32 1.25 2.85
C ALA A 178 -9.10 0.36 3.13
N PHE A 179 -8.35 0.68 4.18
CA PHE A 179 -7.21 -0.12 4.61
C PHE A 179 -7.61 -1.52 5.07
N LEU A 180 -8.64 -1.64 5.93
CA LEU A 180 -9.11 -2.94 6.40
C LEU A 180 -9.58 -3.84 5.24
N LYS A 181 -10.29 -3.27 4.26
CA LYS A 181 -10.67 -4.01 3.04
C LYS A 181 -9.47 -4.45 2.23
N LEU A 182 -8.46 -3.59 2.10
CA LEU A 182 -7.24 -3.90 1.37
C LEU A 182 -6.43 -5.02 2.06
N VAL A 183 -6.32 -4.99 3.39
CA VAL A 183 -5.67 -6.05 4.17
C VAL A 183 -6.39 -7.38 3.97
N GLU A 184 -7.72 -7.41 4.08
CA GLU A 184 -8.53 -8.61 3.82
C GLU A 184 -8.30 -9.15 2.39
N GLU A 185 -8.28 -8.27 1.38
CA GLU A 185 -7.99 -8.66 -0.01
C GLU A 185 -6.57 -9.22 -0.18
N GLN A 186 -5.58 -8.66 0.52
CA GLN A 186 -4.20 -9.13 0.47
C GLN A 186 -4.04 -10.49 1.15
N GLU A 187 -4.64 -10.68 2.33
CA GLU A 187 -4.67 -11.96 3.03
C GLU A 187 -5.34 -13.06 2.21
N LEU A 188 -6.49 -12.76 1.59
CA LEU A 188 -7.19 -13.69 0.70
C LEU A 188 -6.37 -14.05 -0.55
N SER A 189 -5.51 -13.12 -0.99
CA SER A 189 -4.65 -13.28 -2.17
C SER A 189 -3.27 -13.85 -1.84
N ASP A 190 -3.01 -14.23 -0.59
CA ASP A 190 -1.70 -14.71 -0.09
C ASP A 190 -0.56 -13.70 -0.33
N ARG A 191 -0.89 -12.45 -0.30
CA ARG A 191 0.08 -11.35 -0.36
C ARG A 191 0.35 -10.87 1.06
N GLN A 192 1.59 -10.45 1.32
CA GLN A 192 1.91 -9.83 2.59
C GLN A 192 1.09 -8.53 2.75
N PRO A 193 0.25 -8.40 3.79
CA PRO A 193 -0.52 -7.20 4.03
C PRO A 193 0.39 -5.99 4.34
N PHE A 194 -0.07 -4.81 3.96
CA PHE A 194 0.57 -3.59 4.43
C PHE A 194 0.48 -3.49 5.96
N LYS A 195 1.55 -3.00 6.58
CA LYS A 195 1.63 -2.91 8.04
C LYS A 195 0.74 -1.81 8.63
N ASN A 196 0.52 -0.72 7.90
CA ASN A 196 -0.30 0.40 8.32
C ASN A 196 -0.90 1.16 7.12
N PRO A 197 -1.89 2.06 7.35
CA PRO A 197 -2.53 2.85 6.29
C PRO A 197 -1.59 3.77 5.54
N ARG A 198 -0.56 4.32 6.19
CA ARG A 198 0.46 5.16 5.57
C ARG A 198 1.22 4.41 4.49
N ASN A 199 1.74 3.21 4.82
CA ASN A 199 2.45 2.37 3.85
C ASN A 199 1.53 1.93 2.72
N ALA A 200 0.26 1.63 3.04
CA ALA A 200 -0.75 1.30 2.05
C ALA A 200 -1.04 2.48 1.13
N ALA A 201 -1.11 3.71 1.64
CA ALA A 201 -1.27 4.92 0.85
C ALA A 201 -0.06 5.17 -0.06
N ALA A 202 1.17 5.10 0.49
CA ALA A 202 2.41 5.30 -0.25
C ALA A 202 2.58 4.25 -1.37
N GLY A 203 2.43 2.96 -1.04
CA GLY A 203 2.50 1.88 -2.01
C GLY A 203 1.39 1.92 -3.07
N SER A 204 0.21 2.43 -2.72
CA SER A 204 -0.93 2.59 -3.65
C SER A 204 -0.74 3.80 -4.57
N LEU A 205 -0.17 4.91 -4.08
CA LEU A 205 0.07 6.09 -4.90
C LEU A 205 1.22 5.87 -5.90
N ARG A 206 2.19 5.02 -5.60
CA ARG A 206 3.34 4.71 -6.47
C ARG A 206 3.10 3.51 -7.40
N GLN A 207 1.85 3.19 -7.73
CA GLN A 207 1.52 2.17 -8.73
C GLN A 207 1.77 2.68 -10.15
N LYS A 208 2.33 1.83 -11.01
CA LYS A 208 2.55 2.17 -12.42
C LYS A 208 1.25 2.33 -13.20
N ASP A 209 0.23 1.56 -12.81
CA ASP A 209 -1.11 1.62 -13.37
C ASP A 209 -2.01 2.43 -12.43
N SER A 210 -2.46 3.58 -12.91
CA SER A 210 -3.34 4.47 -12.15
C SER A 210 -4.73 3.86 -11.88
N ALA A 211 -5.15 2.84 -12.63
CA ALA A 211 -6.39 2.12 -12.37
C ALA A 211 -6.32 1.35 -11.03
N VAL A 212 -5.14 0.85 -10.67
CA VAL A 212 -4.92 0.22 -9.35
C VAL A 212 -5.09 1.27 -8.24
N THR A 213 -4.49 2.45 -8.40
CA THR A 213 -4.64 3.57 -7.45
C THR A 213 -6.10 3.98 -7.29
N ALA A 214 -6.85 4.08 -8.39
CA ALA A 214 -8.28 4.42 -8.40
C ALA A 214 -9.14 3.46 -7.54
N GLY A 215 -8.77 2.17 -7.51
CA GLY A 215 -9.45 1.14 -6.71
C GLY A 215 -9.12 1.17 -5.22
N ARG A 216 -8.12 1.96 -4.77
CA ARG A 216 -7.60 1.93 -3.39
C ARG A 216 -8.35 2.82 -2.40
N GLY A 217 -9.25 3.69 -2.88
CA GLY A 217 -10.04 4.57 -2.01
C GLY A 217 -9.21 5.59 -1.24
N LEU A 218 -8.12 6.09 -1.84
CA LEU A 218 -7.27 7.13 -1.26
C LEU A 218 -8.03 8.45 -1.12
N SER A 219 -7.64 9.24 -0.12
CA SER A 219 -8.12 10.59 0.15
C SER A 219 -6.95 11.54 0.40
N VAL A 220 -7.20 12.85 0.50
CA VAL A 220 -6.17 13.86 0.70
C VAL A 220 -6.65 14.95 1.67
N PHE A 221 -5.73 15.48 2.48
CA PHE A 221 -5.89 16.79 3.11
C PHE A 221 -4.83 17.74 2.60
N VAL A 222 -5.24 18.96 2.25
CA VAL A 222 -4.32 20.05 1.93
C VAL A 222 -4.05 20.84 3.19
N PHE A 223 -2.77 21.03 3.51
CA PHE A 223 -2.34 21.63 4.77
C PHE A 223 -1.41 22.85 4.58
N ASN A 224 -1.04 23.21 3.36
CA ASN A 224 -0.21 24.38 3.12
C ASN A 224 -0.40 24.94 1.71
N LEU A 225 -0.51 26.27 1.64
CA LEU A 225 -0.32 27.03 0.40
C LEU A 225 1.18 27.22 0.19
N GLN A 226 1.71 26.77 -0.94
CA GLN A 226 3.12 26.81 -1.23
C GLN A 226 3.50 28.00 -2.09
N ARG A 227 2.70 28.25 -3.12
CA ARG A 227 2.87 29.39 -4.04
C ARG A 227 1.53 29.78 -4.65
N ILE A 228 1.32 31.09 -4.82
CA ILE A 228 0.16 31.66 -5.49
C ILE A 228 0.60 32.88 -6.30
N GLU A 229 0.02 33.09 -7.48
CA GLU A 229 0.25 34.25 -8.32
C GLU A 229 -1.05 35.06 -8.46
N GLY A 230 -0.93 36.38 -8.50
CA GLY A 230 -2.06 37.28 -8.70
C GLY A 230 -2.76 37.72 -7.41
N MET A 231 -2.39 37.21 -6.23
CA MET A 231 -2.90 37.70 -4.94
C MET A 231 -1.87 37.49 -3.83
N THR A 232 -2.06 38.20 -2.73
CA THR A 232 -1.23 38.09 -1.53
C THR A 232 -2.10 37.69 -0.36
N LEU A 233 -1.68 36.66 0.39
CA LEU A 233 -2.27 36.24 1.64
C LEU A 233 -1.25 36.48 2.77
N HIS A 234 -1.75 36.79 3.96
CA HIS A 234 -0.90 37.28 5.05
C HIS A 234 -0.75 36.27 6.18
N SER A 235 -1.64 35.27 6.25
CA SER A 235 -1.59 34.30 7.31
C SER A 235 -1.95 32.87 6.85
N HIS A 236 -1.50 31.90 7.61
CA HIS A 236 -1.77 30.49 7.36
C HIS A 236 -3.26 30.16 7.45
N LYS A 237 -3.94 30.69 8.48
CA LYS A 237 -5.39 30.51 8.64
C LYS A 237 -6.14 31.06 7.44
N GLU A 238 -5.80 32.27 6.97
CA GLU A 238 -6.39 32.86 5.77
C GLU A 238 -6.14 31.98 4.55
N SER A 239 -4.93 31.43 4.41
CA SER A 239 -4.61 30.56 3.27
C SER A 239 -5.41 29.26 3.27
N LEU A 240 -5.62 28.63 4.44
CA LEU A 240 -6.43 27.42 4.54
C LEU A 240 -7.92 27.70 4.26
N ASP A 241 -8.46 28.84 4.77
CA ASP A 241 -9.84 29.23 4.49
C ASP A 241 -10.03 29.50 2.98
N TYR A 242 -9.05 30.13 2.35
CA TYR A 242 -9.06 30.35 0.90
C TYR A 242 -9.03 29.03 0.13
N LEU A 243 -8.13 28.11 0.49
CA LEU A 243 -8.05 26.79 -0.15
C LEU A 243 -9.35 25.98 0.02
N ALA A 244 -9.99 26.06 1.19
CA ALA A 244 -11.30 25.45 1.42
C ALA A 244 -12.37 26.05 0.47
N SER A 245 -12.34 27.38 0.25
CA SER A 245 -13.26 28.05 -0.69
C SER A 245 -13.06 27.64 -2.15
N LEU A 246 -11.86 27.17 -2.51
CA LEU A 246 -11.54 26.62 -3.84
C LEU A 246 -11.94 25.13 -3.97
N GLY A 247 -12.47 24.51 -2.91
CA GLY A 247 -12.93 23.11 -2.89
C GLY A 247 -11.86 22.11 -2.48
N PHE A 248 -10.72 22.53 -1.93
CA PHE A 248 -9.76 21.61 -1.36
C PHE A 248 -10.23 21.10 0.01
N PRO A 249 -10.09 19.82 0.31
CA PRO A 249 -10.28 19.30 1.66
C PRO A 249 -9.10 19.77 2.53
N VAL A 250 -9.38 20.65 3.48
CA VAL A 250 -8.43 21.11 4.51
C VAL A 250 -8.76 20.46 5.83
N SER A 251 -7.80 20.44 6.78
CA SER A 251 -8.07 19.94 8.12
C SER A 251 -9.30 20.63 8.73
N PRO A 252 -10.28 19.91 9.27
CA PRO A 252 -11.44 20.52 9.90
C PRO A 252 -11.09 21.28 11.20
N ARG A 253 -9.93 20.98 11.78
CA ARG A 253 -9.37 21.66 12.94
C ARG A 253 -8.13 22.45 12.51
N HIS A 254 -8.27 23.75 12.35
CA HIS A 254 -7.21 24.70 12.01
C HIS A 254 -7.50 26.06 12.65
N ALA A 255 -7.86 26.03 13.93
CA ALA A 255 -8.14 27.24 14.69
C ALA A 255 -6.86 28.00 15.03
N ARG A 256 -6.97 29.34 15.13
CA ARG A 256 -5.89 30.24 15.52
C ARG A 256 -5.92 30.50 17.02
N PHE A 257 -4.76 30.45 17.66
CA PHE A 257 -4.55 30.64 19.08
C PHE A 257 -3.55 31.76 19.36
N CYS A 258 -3.83 32.60 20.39
CA CYS A 258 -3.01 33.75 20.74
C CYS A 258 -2.06 33.50 21.89
N ASN A 259 -2.22 32.40 22.62
CA ASN A 259 -1.36 32.02 23.73
C ASN A 259 -1.03 30.53 23.70
N ILE A 260 0.09 30.18 24.31
CA ILE A 260 0.63 28.82 24.28
C ILE A 260 -0.25 27.80 25.03
N ASP A 261 -0.91 28.23 26.15
CA ASP A 261 -1.72 27.29 26.91
C ASP A 261 -2.96 26.81 26.14
N ASP A 262 -3.54 27.67 25.29
CA ASP A 262 -4.60 27.28 24.36
C ASP A 262 -4.09 26.33 23.29
N VAL A 263 -2.87 26.55 22.79
CA VAL A 263 -2.20 25.63 21.84
C VAL A 263 -2.04 24.25 22.48
N LEU A 264 -1.56 24.17 23.73
CA LEU A 264 -1.36 22.90 24.41
C LEU A 264 -2.69 22.16 24.63
N ARG A 265 -3.75 22.90 25.02
CA ARG A 265 -5.10 22.30 25.14
C ARG A 265 -5.62 21.77 23.81
N GLU A 266 -5.34 22.45 22.70
CA GLU A 266 -5.75 21.97 21.38
C GLU A 266 -4.96 20.73 20.96
N ILE A 267 -3.65 20.66 21.24
CA ILE A 267 -2.83 19.46 21.02
C ILE A 267 -3.45 18.27 21.78
N GLU A 268 -3.79 18.44 23.07
CA GLU A 268 -4.43 17.39 23.87
C GLU A 268 -5.81 17.00 23.31
N ALA A 269 -6.61 17.99 22.89
CA ALA A 269 -7.93 17.76 22.29
C ALA A 269 -7.84 16.97 20.96
N ILE A 270 -6.84 17.26 20.11
CA ILE A 270 -6.57 16.49 18.90
C ILE A 270 -6.14 15.06 19.29
N GLY A 271 -5.27 14.91 20.29
CA GLY A 271 -4.84 13.61 20.80
C GLY A 271 -6.00 12.74 21.28
N ALA A 272 -6.98 13.32 21.96
CA ALA A 272 -8.19 12.62 22.43
C ALA A 272 -9.07 12.09 21.28
N LEU A 273 -8.94 12.63 20.07
CA LEU A 273 -9.65 12.14 18.87
C LEU A 273 -8.93 10.98 18.19
N ARG A 274 -7.67 10.71 18.55
CA ARG A 274 -6.91 9.60 18.01
C ARG A 274 -7.69 8.29 18.17
N GLY A 275 -7.75 7.49 17.11
CA GLY A 275 -8.53 6.25 17.10
C GLY A 275 -10.03 6.42 16.79
N THR A 276 -10.62 7.60 16.94
CA THR A 276 -12.03 7.86 16.60
C THR A 276 -12.21 8.46 15.19
N LEU A 277 -11.14 9.07 14.64
CA LEU A 277 -11.16 9.63 13.29
C LEU A 277 -11.18 8.51 12.23
N PRO A 278 -11.76 8.74 11.05
CA PRO A 278 -11.75 7.78 9.96
C PRO A 278 -10.36 7.64 9.28
N TYR A 279 -9.37 8.37 9.75
CA TYR A 279 -7.97 8.38 9.31
C TYR A 279 -7.03 8.42 10.50
N ASP A 280 -5.77 8.10 10.28
CA ASP A 280 -4.76 8.09 11.33
C ASP A 280 -4.03 9.42 11.43
N ILE A 281 -3.66 9.76 12.66
CA ILE A 281 -2.84 10.92 13.01
C ILE A 281 -1.70 10.46 13.92
N ASP A 282 -0.49 10.91 13.66
CA ASP A 282 0.70 10.59 14.46
C ASP A 282 1.11 11.75 15.38
N GLY A 283 0.41 12.88 15.28
CA GLY A 283 0.76 14.08 16.03
C GLY A 283 -0.20 15.25 15.83
N ALA A 284 0.26 16.41 16.26
CA ALA A 284 -0.31 17.73 15.96
C ALA A 284 0.80 18.65 15.43
N VAL A 285 0.48 19.51 14.47
CA VAL A 285 1.43 20.50 13.94
C VAL A 285 1.06 21.88 14.45
N VAL A 286 2.02 22.56 15.08
CA VAL A 286 1.91 23.95 15.55
C VAL A 286 2.69 24.82 14.59
N LYS A 287 2.03 25.80 13.99
CA LYS A 287 2.60 26.70 13.00
C LYS A 287 2.38 28.16 13.41
N VAL A 288 3.39 29.01 13.29
CA VAL A 288 3.21 30.45 13.40
C VAL A 288 2.25 30.91 12.28
N ASP A 289 1.22 31.68 12.59
CA ASP A 289 0.17 32.04 11.62
C ASP A 289 0.63 33.10 10.62
N ASP A 290 1.30 34.13 11.07
CA ASP A 290 1.70 35.30 10.27
C ASP A 290 2.88 34.98 9.34
N PHE A 291 2.72 35.21 8.02
CA PHE A 291 3.74 34.89 7.02
C PHE A 291 4.97 35.80 7.09
N ALA A 292 4.81 37.06 7.48
CA ALA A 292 5.97 37.97 7.64
C ALA A 292 6.86 37.50 8.81
N GLN A 293 6.26 36.98 9.90
CA GLN A 293 7.02 36.38 10.99
C GLN A 293 7.71 35.09 10.55
N ARG A 294 7.09 34.27 9.70
CA ARG A 294 7.73 33.05 9.14
C ARG A 294 8.95 33.41 8.31
N ASP A 295 8.85 34.41 7.48
CA ASP A 295 9.96 34.89 6.64
C ASP A 295 11.13 35.39 7.49
N ALA A 296 10.84 36.10 8.60
CA ALA A 296 11.86 36.57 9.53
C ALA A 296 12.55 35.43 10.29
N LEU A 297 11.85 34.35 10.60
CA LEU A 297 12.39 33.18 11.29
C LEU A 297 13.20 32.28 10.36
N GLY A 298 12.79 32.19 9.09
CA GLY A 298 13.44 31.35 8.08
C GLY A 298 13.38 29.86 8.38
N SER A 299 14.30 29.13 7.75
CA SER A 299 14.40 27.68 7.83
C SER A 299 15.84 27.24 8.10
N THR A 300 15.99 26.02 8.59
CA THR A 300 17.25 25.27 8.60
C THR A 300 17.39 24.47 7.29
N ASN A 301 18.45 23.69 7.13
CA ASN A 301 18.60 22.83 5.95
C ASN A 301 17.48 21.76 5.84
N LYS A 302 16.83 21.39 6.94
CA LYS A 302 15.88 20.27 7.01
C LYS A 302 14.45 20.69 7.32
N PHE A 303 14.24 21.69 8.17
CA PHE A 303 12.92 22.10 8.67
C PHE A 303 12.81 23.60 8.91
N PRO A 304 11.59 24.15 8.82
CA PRO A 304 11.30 25.56 9.13
C PRO A 304 11.44 25.83 10.63
N ARG A 305 11.84 27.05 10.99
CA ARG A 305 11.93 27.47 12.41
C ARG A 305 10.60 27.92 12.97
N TRP A 306 9.59 28.13 12.13
CA TRP A 306 8.27 28.63 12.47
C TRP A 306 7.21 27.54 12.69
N ALA A 307 7.60 26.26 12.63
CA ALA A 307 6.68 25.13 12.87
C ALA A 307 7.35 23.99 13.63
N VAL A 308 6.56 23.30 14.43
CA VAL A 308 6.95 22.04 15.11
C VAL A 308 5.84 21.01 15.00
N ALA A 309 6.22 19.75 14.97
CA ALA A 309 5.33 18.60 14.98
C ALA A 309 5.37 17.94 16.37
N PHE A 310 4.32 18.07 17.14
CA PHE A 310 4.15 17.32 18.38
C PHE A 310 3.76 15.87 18.05
N LYS A 311 4.56 14.92 18.52
CA LYS A 311 4.34 13.48 18.33
C LYS A 311 3.67 12.87 19.56
N TYR A 312 2.53 12.20 19.35
CA TYR A 312 1.89 11.46 20.43
C TYR A 312 2.66 10.16 20.72
N PRO A 313 2.85 9.81 22.01
CA PRO A 313 3.36 8.49 22.34
C PRO A 313 2.36 7.41 21.87
N PRO A 314 2.86 6.20 21.52
CA PRO A 314 1.97 5.07 21.26
C PRO A 314 1.11 4.80 22.50
N GLU A 315 -0.18 4.54 22.29
CA GLU A 315 -1.04 4.12 23.38
C GLU A 315 -0.79 2.64 23.67
N GLU A 316 -0.34 2.35 24.90
CA GLU A 316 -0.10 1.01 25.40
C GLU A 316 -0.99 0.73 26.60
N LYS A 317 -1.51 -0.50 26.69
CA LYS A 317 -2.30 -0.98 27.83
C LYS A 317 -1.79 -2.33 28.28
N GLU A 318 -1.93 -2.57 29.56
CA GLU A 318 -1.65 -3.87 30.17
C GLU A 318 -2.94 -4.67 30.27
N SER A 319 -2.84 -5.97 29.96
CA SER A 319 -3.97 -6.89 30.03
C SER A 319 -3.50 -8.30 30.37
N LYS A 320 -4.38 -9.07 31.00
CA LYS A 320 -4.11 -10.47 31.34
C LYS A 320 -4.35 -11.36 30.14
N LEU A 321 -3.34 -12.14 29.75
CA LEU A 321 -3.44 -13.15 28.69
C LEU A 321 -4.29 -14.32 29.18
N LEU A 322 -5.40 -14.56 28.51
CA LEU A 322 -6.36 -15.61 28.84
C LEU A 322 -6.07 -16.92 28.10
N ASN A 323 -5.66 -16.83 26.82
CA ASN A 323 -5.41 -17.97 25.96
C ASN A 323 -4.53 -17.55 24.77
N ILE A 324 -3.94 -18.55 24.09
CA ILE A 324 -3.32 -18.39 22.78
C ILE A 324 -4.02 -19.36 21.83
N GLU A 325 -4.74 -18.83 20.86
CA GLU A 325 -5.41 -19.61 19.83
C GLU A 325 -4.51 -19.76 18.61
N VAL A 326 -4.41 -20.96 18.06
CA VAL A 326 -3.64 -21.23 16.85
C VAL A 326 -4.60 -21.52 15.70
N SER A 327 -4.59 -20.65 14.68
CA SER A 327 -5.37 -20.82 13.46
C SER A 327 -4.51 -21.38 12.32
N VAL A 328 -5.17 -22.03 11.34
CA VAL A 328 -4.50 -22.58 10.15
C VAL A 328 -4.92 -21.77 8.93
N GLY A 329 -3.93 -21.18 8.25
CA GLY A 329 -4.12 -20.43 7.01
C GLY A 329 -4.34 -21.32 5.79
N ARG A 330 -4.60 -20.70 4.64
CA ARG A 330 -4.83 -21.39 3.35
C ARG A 330 -3.65 -22.29 2.94
N THR A 331 -2.44 -21.80 3.13
CA THR A 331 -1.20 -22.52 2.81
C THR A 331 -0.72 -23.45 3.94
N GLY A 332 -1.57 -23.70 4.94
CA GLY A 332 -1.26 -24.55 6.10
C GLY A 332 -0.50 -23.84 7.21
N VAL A 333 -0.14 -22.56 7.08
CA VAL A 333 0.58 -21.80 8.12
C VAL A 333 -0.22 -21.76 9.41
N LEU A 334 0.44 -22.09 10.52
CA LEU A 334 -0.11 -21.95 11.85
C LEU A 334 0.17 -20.53 12.36
N THR A 335 -0.90 -19.76 12.60
CA THR A 335 -0.81 -18.39 13.09
C THR A 335 -1.32 -18.31 14.52
N PRO A 336 -0.45 -18.03 15.51
CA PRO A 336 -0.84 -17.85 16.90
C PRO A 336 -1.44 -16.47 17.14
N THR A 337 -2.51 -16.40 17.92
CA THR A 337 -3.22 -15.18 18.30
C THR A 337 -3.43 -15.17 19.81
N ALA A 338 -2.92 -14.15 20.48
CA ALA A 338 -3.19 -13.88 21.90
C ALA A 338 -4.65 -13.49 22.10
N VAL A 339 -5.30 -14.09 23.07
CA VAL A 339 -6.63 -13.72 23.57
C VAL A 339 -6.47 -13.23 25.01
N PHE A 340 -6.88 -12.00 25.31
CA PHE A 340 -6.66 -11.35 26.59
C PHE A 340 -7.90 -10.60 27.06
N GLU A 341 -7.90 -10.18 28.33
CA GLU A 341 -9.01 -9.39 28.88
C GLU A 341 -9.24 -8.14 28.01
N PRO A 342 -10.50 -7.81 27.68
CA PRO A 342 -10.79 -6.68 26.81
C PRO A 342 -10.25 -5.38 27.37
N VAL A 343 -9.50 -4.61 26.57
CA VAL A 343 -8.98 -3.28 26.92
C VAL A 343 -9.39 -2.25 25.89
N LEU A 344 -9.68 -1.04 26.34
CA LEU A 344 -9.91 0.11 25.45
C LEU A 344 -8.55 0.64 24.98
N LEU A 345 -8.31 0.61 23.68
CA LEU A 345 -7.05 0.99 23.06
C LEU A 345 -7.33 1.76 21.76
N ALA A 346 -6.85 2.99 21.68
CA ALA A 346 -7.09 3.90 20.54
C ALA A 346 -8.57 3.89 20.09
N GLY A 347 -9.49 4.18 21.04
CA GLY A 347 -10.91 4.35 20.79
C GLY A 347 -11.73 3.08 20.51
N THR A 348 -11.13 1.89 20.50
CA THR A 348 -11.83 0.61 20.32
C THR A 348 -11.47 -0.41 21.38
N THR A 349 -12.41 -1.31 21.68
CA THR A 349 -12.15 -2.42 22.61
C THR A 349 -11.45 -3.54 21.87
N VAL A 350 -10.28 -3.94 22.36
CA VAL A 350 -9.42 -4.98 21.80
C VAL A 350 -9.28 -6.11 22.81
N SER A 351 -9.38 -7.35 22.35
CA SER A 351 -9.21 -8.56 23.16
C SER A 351 -8.37 -9.65 22.46
N ARG A 352 -7.84 -9.34 21.30
CA ARG A 352 -7.05 -10.27 20.48
C ARG A 352 -5.90 -9.52 19.82
N ALA A 353 -4.72 -10.16 19.73
CA ALA A 353 -3.54 -9.63 19.06
C ALA A 353 -2.73 -10.75 18.39
N ILE A 354 -2.11 -10.45 17.25
CA ILE A 354 -1.26 -11.42 16.54
C ILE A 354 0.05 -11.62 17.29
N LEU A 355 0.50 -12.90 17.38
CA LEU A 355 1.81 -13.30 17.90
C LEU A 355 2.77 -13.74 16.78
N HIS A 356 2.47 -13.41 15.56
CA HIS A 356 3.24 -13.65 14.33
C HIS A 356 3.63 -15.12 14.10
N ASN A 357 4.64 -15.65 14.81
CA ASN A 357 5.17 -16.99 14.66
C ASN A 357 5.77 -17.54 15.97
N GLU A 358 6.33 -18.73 15.91
CA GLU A 358 6.95 -19.40 17.06
C GLU A 358 8.16 -18.65 17.61
N ASP A 359 9.02 -18.09 16.74
CA ASP A 359 10.21 -17.36 17.16
C ASP A 359 9.84 -16.10 17.95
N PHE A 360 8.80 -15.39 17.53
CA PHE A 360 8.28 -14.23 18.25
C PHE A 360 7.74 -14.60 19.63
N ILE A 361 7.02 -15.74 19.75
CA ILE A 361 6.54 -16.26 21.04
C ILE A 361 7.71 -16.58 21.96
N ARG A 362 8.76 -17.24 21.44
CA ARG A 362 9.98 -17.55 22.21
C ARG A 362 10.71 -16.29 22.66
N GLN A 363 10.80 -15.31 21.78
CA GLN A 363 11.43 -14.03 22.10
C GLN A 363 10.69 -13.27 23.20
N LEU A 364 9.35 -13.28 23.17
CA LEU A 364 8.51 -12.68 24.21
C LEU A 364 8.55 -13.46 25.51
N GLY A 365 8.77 -14.77 25.46
CA GLY A 365 8.68 -15.66 26.62
C GLY A 365 7.28 -15.71 27.24
N VAL A 366 6.23 -15.59 26.44
CA VAL A 366 4.86 -15.40 26.90
C VAL A 366 4.20 -16.72 27.34
N GLY A 367 3.49 -16.68 28.47
CA GLY A 367 2.70 -17.80 29.01
C GLY A 367 1.25 -17.41 29.30
N ILE A 368 0.35 -18.38 29.32
CA ILE A 368 -1.05 -18.15 29.65
C ILE A 368 -1.15 -17.71 31.11
N GLY A 369 -1.89 -16.62 31.34
CA GLY A 369 -2.05 -15.99 32.66
C GLY A 369 -1.13 -14.80 32.89
N ASP A 370 -0.12 -14.58 32.04
CA ASP A 370 0.78 -13.44 32.10
C ASP A 370 0.05 -12.11 31.90
N VAL A 371 0.61 -11.05 32.50
CA VAL A 371 0.22 -9.68 32.16
C VAL A 371 1.08 -9.22 30.97
N ILE A 372 0.42 -8.99 29.86
CA ILE A 372 1.04 -8.56 28.61
C ILE A 372 0.77 -7.07 28.36
N ARG A 373 1.70 -6.42 27.70
CA ARG A 373 1.52 -5.07 27.18
C ARG A 373 1.12 -5.15 25.72
N VAL A 374 -0.01 -4.50 25.40
CA VAL A 374 -0.59 -4.49 24.08
C VAL A 374 -0.66 -3.06 23.54
N ARG A 375 -0.41 -2.90 22.26
CA ARG A 375 -0.62 -1.67 21.51
C ARG A 375 -1.23 -1.97 20.15
N LYS A 376 -1.57 -0.94 19.41
CA LYS A 376 -1.93 -1.08 18.01
C LYS A 376 -0.79 -0.60 17.13
N ALA A 377 -0.27 -1.47 16.29
CA ALA A 377 0.65 -1.09 15.23
C ALA A 377 -0.07 -0.18 14.23
N GLY A 378 0.48 1.03 14.01
CA GLY A 378 -0.18 2.04 13.17
C GLY A 378 -1.59 2.39 13.61
N ASP A 379 -1.88 2.37 14.91
CA ASP A 379 -3.19 2.62 15.53
C ASP A 379 -4.32 1.68 15.09
N ILE A 380 -4.05 0.63 14.34
CA ILE A 380 -5.07 -0.27 13.78
C ILE A 380 -4.91 -1.72 14.23
N ILE A 381 -3.75 -2.33 14.00
CA ILE A 381 -3.55 -3.77 14.20
C ILE A 381 -3.02 -4.04 15.61
N PRO A 382 -3.80 -4.75 16.46
CA PRO A 382 -3.34 -5.08 17.81
C PRO A 382 -2.14 -6.02 17.78
N GLU A 383 -1.11 -5.71 18.57
CA GLU A 383 0.08 -6.54 18.77
C GLU A 383 0.47 -6.62 20.25
N VAL A 384 1.13 -7.70 20.63
CA VAL A 384 1.73 -7.86 21.96
C VAL A 384 3.17 -7.35 21.89
N VAL A 385 3.49 -6.37 22.73
CA VAL A 385 4.82 -5.70 22.73
C VAL A 385 5.78 -6.38 23.72
N ALA A 386 5.28 -6.76 24.88
CA ALA A 386 6.10 -7.32 25.95
C ALA A 386 5.26 -8.11 26.95
N VAL A 387 5.91 -8.96 27.70
CA VAL A 387 5.40 -9.51 28.97
C VAL A 387 5.83 -8.55 30.09
N VAL A 388 4.87 -8.03 30.83
CA VAL A 388 5.10 -7.10 31.96
C VAL A 388 5.35 -7.88 33.25
N GLN A 389 4.55 -8.94 33.44
CA GLN A 389 4.64 -9.79 34.62
C GLN A 389 4.22 -11.21 34.26
N HIS A 390 5.05 -12.19 34.63
CA HIS A 390 4.67 -13.60 34.53
C HIS A 390 3.73 -13.98 35.65
N ALA A 391 2.74 -14.83 35.32
CA ALA A 391 1.92 -15.44 36.35
C ALA A 391 2.77 -16.45 37.16
N PRO A 392 2.47 -16.66 38.47
CA PRO A 392 3.28 -17.52 39.34
C PRO A 392 3.52 -18.94 38.79
N ASP A 393 2.56 -19.47 38.04
CA ASP A 393 2.58 -20.82 37.46
C ASP A 393 2.59 -20.76 35.91
N ALA A 394 2.92 -19.65 35.30
CA ALA A 394 2.95 -19.52 33.84
C ALA A 394 3.99 -20.46 33.23
N GLN A 395 3.52 -21.34 32.36
CA GLN A 395 4.38 -22.09 31.46
C GLN A 395 4.45 -21.34 30.13
N MET A 396 5.66 -21.22 29.59
CA MET A 396 5.84 -20.67 28.26
C MET A 396 4.96 -21.41 27.26
N PHE A 397 4.28 -20.68 26.40
CA PHE A 397 3.45 -21.28 25.36
C PHE A 397 4.35 -21.90 24.29
N GLU A 398 4.07 -23.16 23.96
CA GLU A 398 4.71 -23.87 22.86
C GLU A 398 3.72 -24.09 21.73
N MET A 399 4.19 -23.93 20.50
CA MET A 399 3.37 -24.19 19.33
C MET A 399 3.01 -25.69 19.26
N PRO A 400 1.78 -26.02 18.82
CA PRO A 400 1.35 -27.41 18.74
C PRO A 400 2.17 -28.18 17.71
N GLN A 401 2.55 -29.42 18.03
CA GLN A 401 3.23 -30.34 17.11
C GLN A 401 2.28 -31.02 16.11
N ALA A 402 0.99 -30.88 16.34
CA ALA A 402 -0.06 -31.37 15.46
C ALA A 402 -1.01 -30.23 15.06
N CYS A 403 -1.52 -30.30 13.85
CA CYS A 403 -2.45 -29.32 13.33
C CYS A 403 -3.75 -29.28 14.19
N PRO A 404 -4.15 -28.12 14.72
CA PRO A 404 -5.35 -28.00 15.54
C PRO A 404 -6.66 -28.32 14.81
N SER A 405 -6.64 -28.30 13.47
CA SER A 405 -7.81 -28.58 12.64
C SER A 405 -7.95 -30.04 12.23
N CYS A 406 -6.86 -30.73 11.91
CA CYS A 406 -6.93 -32.10 11.37
C CYS A 406 -6.06 -33.14 12.10
N GLY A 407 -5.28 -32.73 13.10
CA GLY A 407 -4.40 -33.62 13.86
C GLY A 407 -3.14 -34.11 13.14
N ALA A 408 -2.95 -33.74 11.87
CA ALA A 408 -1.75 -34.13 11.13
C ALA A 408 -0.49 -33.45 11.70
N PRO A 409 0.71 -34.05 11.50
CA PRO A 409 1.96 -33.40 11.90
C PRO A 409 2.14 -32.01 11.28
N VAL A 410 2.84 -31.13 11.99
CA VAL A 410 3.25 -29.85 11.49
C VAL A 410 4.78 -29.82 11.35
N SER A 411 5.29 -29.06 10.39
CA SER A 411 6.73 -28.92 10.14
C SER A 411 7.09 -27.52 9.68
N HIS A 412 8.35 -27.13 9.91
CA HIS A 412 8.95 -26.01 9.21
C HIS A 412 9.33 -26.45 7.79
N MET A 413 9.15 -25.57 6.82
CA MET A 413 9.76 -25.74 5.49
C MET A 413 11.16 -25.13 5.50
N GLU A 414 12.03 -25.60 4.62
CA GLU A 414 13.37 -25.03 4.47
C GLU A 414 13.26 -23.53 4.22
N ASP A 415 14.06 -22.74 4.95
CA ASP A 415 14.12 -21.27 4.91
C ASP A 415 12.86 -20.50 5.35
N GLU A 416 11.88 -21.13 6.00
CA GLU A 416 10.71 -20.45 6.55
C GLU A 416 10.61 -20.53 8.08
N ALA A 417 10.39 -19.38 8.72
CA ALA A 417 10.07 -19.30 10.16
C ALA A 417 8.64 -19.79 10.48
N ALA A 418 7.83 -20.09 9.47
CA ALA A 418 6.44 -20.47 9.62
C ALA A 418 6.27 -21.99 9.82
N LEU A 419 5.57 -22.38 10.88
CA LEU A 419 5.14 -23.76 11.13
C LEU A 419 3.88 -24.07 10.28
N ARG A 420 3.83 -25.22 9.60
CA ARG A 420 2.76 -25.57 8.66
C ARG A 420 2.17 -26.96 8.90
N CYS A 421 0.87 -27.05 8.68
CA CYS A 421 0.19 -28.35 8.56
C CYS A 421 0.58 -29.04 7.25
N THR A 422 1.03 -30.27 7.33
CA THR A 422 1.49 -31.05 6.17
C THR A 422 0.36 -31.76 5.42
N ASN A 423 -0.86 -31.78 5.96
CA ASN A 423 -2.01 -32.42 5.33
C ASN A 423 -2.69 -31.54 4.29
N PRO A 424 -2.66 -31.88 3.00
CA PRO A 424 -3.31 -31.12 1.95
C PRO A 424 -4.86 -31.14 2.04
N GLU A 425 -5.42 -32.15 2.71
CA GLU A 425 -6.87 -32.30 2.93
C GLU A 425 -7.33 -31.71 4.26
N CYS A 426 -6.53 -30.83 4.86
CA CYS A 426 -6.89 -30.18 6.12
C CYS A 426 -8.16 -29.35 5.98
N PRO A 427 -9.21 -29.56 6.80
CA PRO A 427 -10.49 -28.83 6.69
C PRO A 427 -10.34 -27.31 6.75
N ALA A 428 -9.39 -26.79 7.54
CA ALA A 428 -9.11 -25.36 7.61
C ALA A 428 -8.51 -24.84 6.31
N GLN A 429 -7.62 -25.58 5.67
CA GLN A 429 -7.07 -25.24 4.36
C GLN A 429 -8.15 -25.31 3.28
N THR A 430 -8.97 -26.35 3.31
CA THR A 430 -10.11 -26.52 2.39
C THR A 430 -11.05 -25.32 2.44
N LEU A 431 -11.49 -24.90 3.63
CA LEU A 431 -12.36 -23.73 3.78
C LEU A 431 -11.73 -22.46 3.19
N ARG A 432 -10.44 -22.21 3.46
CA ARG A 432 -9.74 -21.05 2.94
C ARG A 432 -9.56 -21.10 1.43
N ASN A 433 -9.26 -22.28 0.87
CA ASN A 433 -9.16 -22.48 -0.58
C ASN A 433 -10.49 -22.26 -1.29
N ILE A 434 -11.61 -22.71 -0.71
CA ILE A 434 -12.96 -22.47 -1.24
C ILE A 434 -13.31 -20.98 -1.22
N ILE A 435 -13.03 -20.27 -0.11
CA ILE A 435 -13.23 -18.81 -0.03
C ILE A 435 -12.40 -18.08 -1.09
N HIS A 436 -11.12 -18.46 -1.23
CA HIS A 436 -10.25 -17.87 -2.25
C HIS A 436 -10.78 -18.13 -3.66
N PHE A 437 -11.16 -19.37 -3.97
CA PHE A 437 -11.69 -19.75 -5.28
C PHE A 437 -12.91 -18.92 -5.69
N ALA A 438 -13.83 -18.69 -4.74
CA ALA A 438 -15.04 -17.93 -4.99
C ALA A 438 -14.86 -16.41 -5.00
N SER A 439 -13.70 -15.90 -4.55
CA SER A 439 -13.43 -14.47 -4.37
C SER A 439 -13.53 -13.67 -5.67
N ARG A 440 -13.76 -12.34 -5.54
CA ARG A 440 -13.92 -11.40 -6.67
C ARG A 440 -12.71 -11.40 -7.63
N ALA A 441 -11.51 -11.53 -7.10
CA ALA A 441 -10.29 -11.55 -7.91
C ALA A 441 -10.09 -12.89 -8.64
N ALA A 442 -10.72 -13.97 -8.16
CA ALA A 442 -10.66 -15.33 -8.69
C ALA A 442 -11.89 -15.63 -9.57
N MET A 443 -12.74 -16.58 -9.19
CA MET A 443 -13.90 -16.96 -9.98
C MET A 443 -15.11 -16.02 -9.82
N ASP A 444 -15.03 -15.00 -8.98
CA ASP A 444 -16.00 -13.91 -8.83
C ASP A 444 -17.45 -14.41 -8.65
N ILE A 445 -17.65 -15.27 -7.66
CA ILE A 445 -18.97 -15.85 -7.35
C ILE A 445 -19.65 -14.95 -6.33
N ASP A 446 -20.46 -14.01 -6.82
CA ASP A 446 -21.19 -13.07 -5.97
C ASP A 446 -22.15 -13.79 -5.00
N GLY A 447 -22.17 -13.34 -3.75
CA GLY A 447 -22.96 -13.98 -2.69
C GLY A 447 -22.29 -15.22 -2.05
N PHE A 448 -21.13 -15.69 -2.54
CA PHE A 448 -20.35 -16.79 -1.95
C PHE A 448 -19.29 -16.27 -0.97
N GLY A 449 -19.72 -15.58 0.07
CA GLY A 449 -18.80 -15.04 1.07
C GLY A 449 -18.30 -16.09 2.10
N PRO A 450 -17.36 -15.70 3.00
CA PRO A 450 -16.77 -16.60 4.00
C PRO A 450 -17.80 -17.31 4.90
N ALA A 451 -18.91 -16.63 5.24
CA ALA A 451 -19.98 -17.24 6.07
C ALA A 451 -20.74 -18.36 5.33
N VAL A 452 -20.95 -18.20 4.01
CA VAL A 452 -21.57 -19.21 3.15
C VAL A 452 -20.63 -20.39 2.96
N ALA A 453 -19.36 -20.12 2.62
CA ALA A 453 -18.34 -21.14 2.47
C ALA A 453 -18.22 -22.01 3.71
N ARG A 454 -18.18 -21.38 4.91
CA ARG A 454 -18.11 -22.09 6.18
C ARG A 454 -19.29 -23.04 6.38
N GLN A 455 -20.51 -22.56 6.20
CA GLN A 455 -21.71 -23.41 6.36
C GLN A 455 -21.70 -24.60 5.40
N LEU A 456 -21.27 -24.40 4.15
CA LEU A 456 -21.21 -25.46 3.15
C LEU A 456 -20.17 -26.53 3.50
N VAL A 457 -18.99 -26.10 3.97
CA VAL A 457 -17.92 -27.03 4.40
C VAL A 457 -18.31 -27.76 5.67
N GLU A 458 -18.82 -27.08 6.69
CA GLU A 458 -19.23 -27.69 7.98
C GLU A 458 -20.38 -28.69 7.81
N ARG A 459 -21.28 -28.47 6.83
CA ARG A 459 -22.38 -29.39 6.50
C ARG A 459 -21.96 -30.52 5.54
N GLY A 460 -20.68 -30.53 5.10
CA GLY A 460 -20.15 -31.53 4.17
C GLY A 460 -20.71 -31.44 2.75
N LEU A 461 -21.24 -30.30 2.38
CA LEU A 461 -21.79 -30.06 1.04
C LEU A 461 -20.71 -29.68 0.01
N VAL A 462 -19.59 -29.14 0.48
CA VAL A 462 -18.46 -28.71 -0.35
C VAL A 462 -17.16 -29.14 0.30
N HIS A 463 -16.37 -29.97 -0.37
CA HIS A 463 -15.06 -30.46 0.03
C HIS A 463 -13.95 -29.93 -0.89
N THR A 464 -14.28 -29.63 -2.14
CA THR A 464 -13.38 -29.09 -3.15
C THR A 464 -14.05 -27.94 -3.92
N ALA A 465 -13.28 -27.16 -4.61
CA ALA A 465 -13.83 -26.08 -5.45
C ALA A 465 -14.77 -26.61 -6.57
N ALA A 466 -14.60 -27.87 -7.00
CA ALA A 466 -15.48 -28.46 -7.99
C ALA A 466 -16.90 -28.68 -7.46
N ASP A 467 -17.07 -29.00 -6.17
CA ASP A 467 -18.36 -29.23 -5.55
C ASP A 467 -19.28 -27.99 -5.56
N ILE A 468 -18.70 -26.79 -5.69
CA ILE A 468 -19.46 -25.53 -5.81
C ILE A 468 -20.40 -25.59 -7.01
N TYR A 469 -19.98 -26.24 -8.08
CA TYR A 469 -20.73 -26.31 -9.33
C TYR A 469 -21.83 -27.40 -9.33
N ASP A 470 -21.84 -28.26 -8.30
CA ASP A 470 -22.82 -29.31 -8.10
C ASP A 470 -23.92 -28.91 -7.08
N LEU A 471 -23.82 -27.69 -6.49
CA LEU A 471 -24.76 -27.20 -5.49
C LEU A 471 -26.17 -27.03 -6.08
N THR A 472 -27.20 -27.50 -5.36
CA THR A 472 -28.61 -27.43 -5.75
C THR A 472 -29.39 -26.39 -4.93
N ALA A 473 -30.56 -25.99 -5.43
CA ALA A 473 -31.45 -25.08 -4.72
C ALA A 473 -31.90 -25.64 -3.36
N GLU A 474 -32.18 -26.96 -3.32
CA GLU A 474 -32.60 -27.68 -2.11
C GLU A 474 -31.53 -27.67 -1.03
N GLN A 475 -30.25 -27.72 -1.39
CA GLN A 475 -29.12 -27.62 -0.46
C GLN A 475 -28.97 -26.17 0.03
N LEU A 476 -28.96 -25.21 -0.87
CA LEU A 476 -28.72 -23.81 -0.54
C LEU A 476 -29.83 -23.17 0.31
N ILE A 477 -31.08 -23.57 0.14
CA ILE A 477 -32.19 -23.04 0.96
C ILE A 477 -32.09 -23.44 2.43
N THR A 478 -31.29 -24.47 2.76
CA THR A 478 -31.06 -24.90 4.13
C THR A 478 -30.03 -24.03 4.89
N LEU A 479 -29.31 -23.18 4.17
CA LEU A 479 -28.30 -22.29 4.77
C LEU A 479 -28.97 -21.17 5.58
N ASP A 480 -28.31 -20.75 6.66
CA ASP A 480 -28.80 -19.67 7.50
C ASP A 480 -28.90 -18.37 6.71
N LYS A 481 -30.02 -17.66 6.89
CA LYS A 481 -30.34 -16.39 6.21
C LYS A 481 -30.57 -16.52 4.69
N PHE A 482 -30.61 -17.74 4.11
CA PHE A 482 -30.96 -17.95 2.71
C PHE A 482 -32.49 -18.03 2.52
N LYS A 483 -32.96 -17.40 1.43
CA LYS A 483 -34.34 -17.44 0.92
C LYS A 483 -34.26 -17.63 -0.58
N GLU A 484 -35.40 -17.92 -1.23
CA GLU A 484 -35.49 -18.18 -2.67
C GLU A 484 -34.67 -17.21 -3.54
N LYS A 485 -34.76 -15.89 -3.25
CA LYS A 485 -33.98 -14.87 -3.99
C LYS A 485 -32.49 -15.02 -3.81
N SER A 486 -32.00 -15.27 -2.60
CA SER A 486 -30.57 -15.47 -2.32
C SER A 486 -30.05 -16.73 -3.01
N VAL A 487 -30.84 -17.82 -2.98
CA VAL A 487 -30.55 -19.07 -3.68
C VAL A 487 -30.44 -18.86 -5.18
N SER A 488 -31.43 -18.22 -5.78
CA SER A 488 -31.45 -17.91 -7.23
C SER A 488 -30.26 -17.07 -7.65
N ASN A 489 -29.93 -16.02 -6.89
CA ASN A 489 -28.79 -15.14 -7.18
C ASN A 489 -27.47 -15.91 -7.10
N LEU A 490 -27.27 -16.72 -6.06
CA LEU A 490 -26.02 -17.48 -5.90
C LEU A 490 -25.84 -18.52 -7.01
N LEU A 491 -26.91 -19.27 -7.36
CA LEU A 491 -26.85 -20.23 -8.47
C LEU A 491 -26.57 -19.53 -9.81
N ALA A 492 -27.13 -18.33 -10.04
CA ALA A 492 -26.84 -17.55 -11.22
C ALA A 492 -25.38 -17.08 -11.25
N ALA A 493 -24.81 -16.67 -10.11
CA ALA A 493 -23.40 -16.29 -9.99
C ALA A 493 -22.46 -17.49 -10.24
N ILE A 494 -22.76 -18.67 -9.66
CA ILE A 494 -22.04 -19.92 -9.91
C ILE A 494 -22.09 -20.27 -11.43
N ALA A 495 -23.25 -20.16 -12.06
CA ALA A 495 -23.39 -20.44 -13.48
C ALA A 495 -22.60 -19.44 -14.36
N ALA A 496 -22.58 -18.16 -13.97
CA ALA A 496 -21.84 -17.11 -14.67
C ALA A 496 -20.33 -17.31 -14.56
N SER A 497 -19.83 -17.77 -13.40
CA SER A 497 -18.41 -17.97 -13.14
C SER A 497 -17.75 -19.00 -14.07
N ARG A 498 -18.54 -19.96 -14.61
CA ARG A 498 -18.05 -20.95 -15.58
C ARG A 498 -17.46 -20.33 -16.85
N ARG A 499 -17.81 -19.07 -17.18
CA ARG A 499 -17.31 -18.35 -18.36
C ARG A 499 -16.01 -17.59 -18.14
N ASN A 500 -15.54 -17.51 -16.90
CA ASN A 500 -14.28 -16.84 -16.59
C ASN A 500 -13.11 -17.45 -17.34
N GLY A 501 -12.09 -16.64 -17.65
CA GLY A 501 -10.91 -17.06 -18.40
C GLY A 501 -9.97 -17.96 -17.58
N LEU A 502 -9.06 -18.63 -18.28
CA LEU A 502 -8.03 -19.47 -17.66
C LEU A 502 -7.16 -18.70 -16.66
N ASP A 503 -6.92 -17.42 -16.88
CA ASP A 503 -6.19 -16.53 -15.99
C ASP A 503 -6.84 -16.45 -14.59
N LYS A 504 -8.16 -16.26 -14.54
CA LYS A 504 -8.93 -16.27 -13.30
C LYS A 504 -8.96 -17.65 -12.66
N LEU A 505 -9.11 -18.71 -13.47
CA LEU A 505 -9.11 -20.09 -12.97
C LEU A 505 -7.75 -20.48 -12.36
N LEU A 506 -6.64 -20.18 -13.02
CA LEU A 506 -5.30 -20.46 -12.49
C LEU A 506 -5.05 -19.72 -11.17
N PHE A 507 -5.50 -18.47 -11.08
CA PHE A 507 -5.44 -17.73 -9.82
C PHE A 507 -6.33 -18.35 -8.75
N ALA A 508 -7.55 -18.76 -9.12
CA ALA A 508 -8.53 -19.39 -8.22
C ALA A 508 -8.05 -20.74 -7.64
N LEU A 509 -7.28 -21.51 -8.41
CA LEU A 509 -6.66 -22.75 -7.94
C LEU A 509 -5.67 -22.54 -6.80
N GLY A 510 -5.18 -21.32 -6.60
CA GLY A 510 -4.35 -20.95 -5.46
C GLY A 510 -2.96 -21.58 -5.49
N ILE A 511 -2.35 -21.71 -6.66
CA ILE A 511 -0.98 -22.19 -6.84
C ILE A 511 -0.03 -21.31 -6.01
N ARG A 512 0.80 -21.92 -5.19
CA ARG A 512 1.74 -21.20 -4.32
C ARG A 512 2.65 -20.29 -5.17
N ASN A 513 3.00 -19.11 -4.66
CA ASN A 513 3.83 -18.10 -5.32
C ASN A 513 3.26 -17.55 -6.66
N ILE A 514 2.07 -18.01 -7.10
CA ILE A 514 1.42 -17.55 -8.31
C ILE A 514 0.25 -16.63 -7.94
N GLY A 515 0.49 -15.32 -8.00
CA GLY A 515 -0.55 -14.30 -7.86
C GLY A 515 -1.33 -14.09 -9.16
N SER A 516 -2.31 -13.18 -9.15
CA SER A 516 -3.14 -12.87 -10.31
C SER A 516 -2.35 -12.52 -11.58
N LYS A 517 -1.21 -11.81 -11.43
CA LYS A 517 -0.32 -11.47 -12.54
C LYS A 517 0.40 -12.70 -13.11
N GLY A 518 0.93 -13.58 -12.24
CA GLY A 518 1.56 -14.82 -12.67
C GLY A 518 0.57 -15.76 -13.37
N ALA A 519 -0.64 -15.88 -12.83
CA ALA A 519 -1.73 -16.65 -13.44
C ALA A 519 -2.11 -16.11 -14.82
N ALA A 520 -2.18 -14.78 -14.98
CA ALA A 520 -2.46 -14.15 -16.27
C ALA A 520 -1.33 -14.42 -17.30
N LEU A 521 -0.06 -14.32 -16.87
CA LEU A 521 1.09 -14.63 -17.76
C LEU A 521 1.11 -16.10 -18.19
N LEU A 522 0.84 -17.04 -17.28
CA LEU A 522 0.69 -18.46 -17.61
C LEU A 522 -0.45 -18.69 -18.61
N ALA A 523 -1.63 -18.13 -18.31
CA ALA A 523 -2.81 -18.29 -19.18
C ALA A 523 -2.58 -17.69 -20.57
N GLU A 524 -1.91 -16.55 -20.66
CA GLU A 524 -1.58 -15.89 -21.92
C GLU A 524 -0.58 -16.69 -22.74
N HIS A 525 0.45 -17.26 -22.08
CA HIS A 525 1.49 -18.03 -22.75
C HIS A 525 0.97 -19.38 -23.26
N PHE A 526 0.31 -20.15 -22.40
CA PHE A 526 -0.11 -21.52 -22.71
C PHE A 526 -1.52 -21.62 -23.31
N VAL A 527 -2.36 -20.60 -23.16
CA VAL A 527 -3.71 -20.48 -23.74
C VAL A 527 -4.71 -21.50 -23.22
N THR A 528 -4.30 -22.73 -22.89
CA THR A 528 -5.20 -23.80 -22.41
C THR A 528 -4.66 -24.45 -21.14
N MET A 529 -5.56 -25.00 -20.31
CA MET A 529 -5.19 -25.73 -19.09
C MET A 529 -4.33 -26.96 -19.39
N GLU A 530 -4.61 -27.66 -20.49
CA GLU A 530 -3.83 -28.82 -20.90
C GLU A 530 -2.39 -28.46 -21.21
N ALA A 531 -2.17 -27.33 -21.88
CA ALA A 531 -0.82 -26.86 -22.16
C ALA A 531 -0.08 -26.43 -20.89
N VAL A 532 -0.76 -25.82 -19.91
CA VAL A 532 -0.16 -25.51 -18.60
C VAL A 532 0.23 -26.78 -17.85
N GLN A 533 -0.65 -27.81 -17.86
CA GLN A 533 -0.38 -29.10 -17.19
C GLN A 533 0.77 -29.90 -17.84
N ALA A 534 1.00 -29.71 -19.15
CA ALA A 534 2.05 -30.40 -19.90
C ALA A 534 3.36 -29.59 -20.01
N ALA A 535 3.38 -28.38 -19.47
CA ALA A 535 4.51 -27.46 -19.60
C ALA A 535 5.77 -27.99 -18.91
N THR A 536 6.93 -27.80 -19.55
CA THR A 536 8.22 -28.14 -18.97
C THR A 536 8.78 -26.98 -18.13
N GLU A 537 9.79 -27.28 -17.32
CA GLU A 537 10.50 -26.27 -16.52
C GLU A 537 11.08 -25.15 -17.39
N GLU A 538 11.68 -25.50 -18.53
CA GLU A 538 12.28 -24.56 -19.47
C GLU A 538 11.22 -23.62 -20.09
N GLU A 539 10.06 -24.15 -20.44
CA GLU A 539 8.97 -23.36 -21.03
C GLU A 539 8.38 -22.37 -20.04
N ILE A 540 8.21 -22.75 -18.76
CA ILE A 540 7.71 -21.85 -17.73
C ILE A 540 8.75 -20.79 -17.37
N ASN A 541 10.03 -21.16 -17.23
CA ASN A 541 11.13 -20.22 -16.95
C ASN A 541 11.36 -19.23 -18.11
N ALA A 542 10.96 -19.55 -19.35
CA ALA A 542 11.04 -18.62 -20.48
C ALA A 542 10.02 -17.46 -20.40
N ILE A 543 9.03 -17.54 -19.52
CA ILE A 543 8.03 -16.48 -19.30
C ILE A 543 8.69 -15.32 -18.55
N ASP A 544 8.68 -14.11 -19.14
CA ASP A 544 9.24 -12.91 -18.50
C ASP A 544 8.54 -12.62 -17.16
N GLY A 545 9.32 -12.59 -16.10
CA GLY A 545 8.82 -12.41 -14.73
C GLY A 545 8.60 -13.70 -13.94
N PHE A 546 8.89 -14.88 -14.51
CA PHE A 546 8.96 -16.14 -13.77
C PHE A 546 10.41 -16.42 -13.32
N GLY A 547 10.55 -16.94 -12.10
CA GLY A 547 11.81 -17.44 -11.55
C GLY A 547 11.64 -18.88 -11.07
N GLY A 548 12.76 -19.53 -10.70
CA GLY A 548 12.78 -20.95 -10.32
C GLY A 548 11.73 -21.33 -9.28
N VAL A 549 11.55 -20.52 -8.23
CA VAL A 549 10.54 -20.77 -7.17
C VAL A 549 9.11 -20.80 -7.69
N MET A 550 8.77 -19.90 -8.62
CA MET A 550 7.43 -19.87 -9.23
C MET A 550 7.23 -21.08 -10.16
N THR A 551 8.25 -21.41 -10.94
CA THR A 551 8.24 -22.55 -11.85
C THR A 551 8.06 -23.86 -11.10
N GLU A 552 8.86 -24.09 -10.07
CA GLU A 552 8.74 -25.27 -9.20
C GLU A 552 7.34 -25.37 -8.59
N SER A 553 6.79 -24.24 -8.09
CA SER A 553 5.44 -24.20 -7.53
C SER A 553 4.34 -24.64 -8.51
N VAL A 554 4.46 -24.27 -9.78
CA VAL A 554 3.52 -24.68 -10.85
C VAL A 554 3.64 -26.18 -11.15
N LEU A 555 4.86 -26.67 -11.33
CA LEU A 555 5.13 -28.08 -11.62
C LEU A 555 4.66 -28.98 -10.49
N ASP A 556 5.02 -28.65 -9.26
CA ASP A 556 4.61 -29.40 -8.06
C ASP A 556 3.10 -29.42 -7.87
N PHE A 557 2.43 -28.31 -8.18
CA PHE A 557 0.98 -28.24 -8.06
C PHE A 557 0.28 -29.20 -9.00
N PHE A 558 0.67 -29.21 -10.29
CA PHE A 558 0.03 -30.06 -11.29
C PHE A 558 0.51 -31.53 -11.27
N ALA A 559 1.64 -31.84 -10.63
CA ALA A 559 2.09 -33.21 -10.42
C ALA A 559 1.22 -34.01 -9.44
N LYS A 560 0.40 -33.36 -8.59
CA LYS A 560 -0.41 -34.00 -7.58
C LYS A 560 -1.68 -34.63 -8.16
N ASP A 561 -1.97 -35.89 -7.81
CA ASP A 561 -3.17 -36.60 -8.28
C ASP A 561 -4.47 -35.86 -7.91
N GLY A 562 -4.55 -35.31 -6.70
CA GLY A 562 -5.71 -34.52 -6.26
C GLY A 562 -5.96 -33.26 -7.08
N THR A 563 -4.89 -32.61 -7.56
CA THR A 563 -5.01 -31.44 -8.47
C THR A 563 -5.52 -31.88 -9.86
N GLN A 564 -5.02 -32.99 -10.36
CA GLN A 564 -5.48 -33.52 -11.65
C GLN A 564 -6.96 -33.90 -11.62
N ASP A 565 -7.41 -34.53 -10.53
CA ASP A 565 -8.81 -34.84 -10.32
C ASP A 565 -9.67 -33.57 -10.19
N LEU A 566 -9.22 -32.57 -9.43
CA LEU A 566 -9.90 -31.28 -9.30
C LEU A 566 -10.09 -30.61 -10.67
N VAL A 567 -9.03 -30.51 -11.46
CA VAL A 567 -9.09 -29.89 -12.81
C VAL A 567 -10.02 -30.69 -13.73
N ARG A 568 -9.97 -32.02 -13.68
CA ARG A 568 -10.89 -32.89 -14.42
C ARG A 568 -12.35 -32.60 -14.06
N ARG A 569 -12.69 -32.57 -12.78
CA ARG A 569 -14.05 -32.29 -12.29
C ARG A 569 -14.53 -30.90 -12.64
N LEU A 570 -13.68 -29.87 -12.53
CA LEU A 570 -14.01 -28.50 -12.97
C LEU A 570 -14.33 -28.44 -14.45
N ARG A 571 -13.60 -29.18 -15.28
CA ARG A 571 -13.87 -29.29 -16.71
C ARG A 571 -15.22 -29.99 -16.98
N GLU A 572 -15.50 -31.09 -16.30
CA GLU A 572 -16.77 -31.82 -16.40
C GLU A 572 -17.96 -30.94 -15.96
N ALA A 573 -17.74 -30.08 -14.97
CA ALA A 573 -18.71 -29.06 -14.53
C ALA A 573 -18.89 -27.91 -15.55
N GLY A 574 -18.15 -27.90 -16.65
CA GLY A 574 -18.28 -26.89 -17.72
C GLY A 574 -17.55 -25.58 -17.43
N VAL A 575 -16.58 -25.56 -16.52
CA VAL A 575 -15.72 -24.41 -16.30
C VAL A 575 -14.79 -24.21 -17.49
N ASN A 576 -14.65 -22.97 -17.95
CA ASN A 576 -13.80 -22.65 -19.10
C ASN A 576 -12.32 -22.89 -18.80
N MET A 577 -11.68 -23.73 -19.61
CA MET A 577 -10.27 -24.12 -19.53
C MET A 577 -9.37 -23.35 -20.50
N ARG A 578 -9.85 -22.26 -21.07
CA ARG A 578 -9.12 -21.49 -22.10
C ARG A 578 -9.02 -20.02 -21.71
N TYR A 579 -7.92 -19.42 -22.13
CA TYR A 579 -7.72 -17.98 -21.99
C TYR A 579 -8.66 -17.21 -22.93
N ASN A 580 -9.41 -16.26 -22.33
CA ASN A 580 -10.40 -15.43 -23.02
C ASN A 580 -9.89 -14.01 -23.29
N GLY A 581 -8.66 -13.69 -22.85
CA GLY A 581 -8.07 -12.38 -23.07
C GLY A 581 -7.64 -12.14 -24.51
N PRO A 582 -7.22 -10.93 -24.85
CA PRO A 582 -6.77 -10.58 -26.18
C PRO A 582 -5.53 -11.42 -26.56
N LYS A 583 -5.57 -12.05 -27.74
CA LYS A 583 -4.45 -12.82 -28.25
C LYS A 583 -3.27 -11.89 -28.53
N LYS A 584 -2.08 -12.19 -28.01
CA LYS A 584 -0.86 -11.56 -28.45
C LYS A 584 -0.55 -11.95 -29.89
N THR A 585 -0.12 -10.99 -30.66
CA THR A 585 0.43 -11.21 -32.01
C THR A 585 1.87 -10.67 -32.03
N ASP A 586 2.68 -11.13 -32.97
CA ASP A 586 4.08 -10.71 -33.09
C ASP A 586 4.29 -9.55 -34.08
N ARG A 587 3.22 -8.83 -34.44
CA ARG A 587 3.26 -7.76 -35.45
C ARG A 587 4.22 -6.62 -35.13
N LEU A 588 4.46 -6.37 -33.88
CA LEU A 588 5.40 -5.38 -33.37
C LEU A 588 6.60 -6.03 -32.67
N ALA A 589 6.84 -7.35 -32.88
CA ALA A 589 7.94 -8.06 -32.23
C ALA A 589 9.28 -7.34 -32.45
N GLY A 590 10.06 -7.17 -31.39
CA GLY A 590 11.35 -6.48 -31.42
C GLY A 590 11.26 -4.94 -31.57
N LYS A 591 10.07 -4.36 -31.70
CA LYS A 591 9.90 -2.90 -31.81
C LYS A 591 9.57 -2.26 -30.48
N THR A 592 10.24 -1.15 -30.19
CA THR A 592 9.95 -0.31 -29.02
C THR A 592 9.23 0.96 -29.48
N LEU A 593 8.03 1.22 -28.92
CA LEU A 593 7.23 2.38 -29.28
C LEU A 593 7.06 3.31 -28.05
N VAL A 594 6.98 4.61 -28.32
CA VAL A 594 6.71 5.64 -27.30
C VAL A 594 5.48 6.41 -27.71
N VAL A 595 4.48 6.50 -26.83
CA VAL A 595 3.26 7.28 -27.05
C VAL A 595 3.42 8.68 -26.45
N THR A 596 3.06 9.74 -27.23
CA THR A 596 3.14 11.13 -26.80
C THR A 596 1.99 11.97 -27.37
N GLY A 597 1.56 13.00 -26.63
CA GLY A 597 0.40 13.81 -27.00
C GLY A 597 -0.94 13.10 -26.78
N THR A 598 -2.03 13.76 -27.21
CA THR A 598 -3.41 13.24 -27.15
C THR A 598 -3.74 12.58 -28.49
N LEU A 599 -4.00 11.30 -28.46
CA LEU A 599 -4.42 10.54 -29.65
C LEU A 599 -5.89 10.79 -29.97
N PRO A 600 -6.30 10.77 -31.25
CA PRO A 600 -7.67 11.05 -31.67
C PRO A 600 -8.75 10.10 -31.10
N THR A 601 -8.47 8.79 -31.08
CA THR A 601 -9.46 7.77 -30.67
C THR A 601 -8.98 6.89 -29.53
N LEU A 602 -7.68 6.76 -29.32
CA LEU A 602 -7.09 5.91 -28.29
C LEU A 602 -6.63 6.72 -27.08
N SER A 603 -6.94 6.27 -25.88
CA SER A 603 -6.22 6.73 -24.71
C SER A 603 -4.78 6.16 -24.73
N ARG A 604 -3.86 6.81 -24.02
CA ARG A 604 -2.47 6.32 -23.92
C ARG A 604 -2.41 4.88 -23.43
N THR A 605 -3.20 4.55 -22.43
CA THR A 605 -3.29 3.20 -21.86
C THR A 605 -3.76 2.18 -22.89
N GLN A 606 -4.72 2.54 -23.76
CA GLN A 606 -5.17 1.68 -24.85
C GLN A 606 -4.10 1.50 -25.93
N ALA A 607 -3.37 2.55 -26.27
CA ALA A 607 -2.27 2.49 -27.23
C ALA A 607 -1.11 1.63 -26.69
N ASP A 608 -0.70 1.80 -25.43
CA ASP A 608 0.32 0.99 -24.77
C ASP A 608 -0.11 -0.50 -24.68
N ALA A 609 -1.38 -0.77 -24.39
CA ALA A 609 -1.94 -2.12 -24.41
C ALA A 609 -1.90 -2.73 -25.80
N LEU A 610 -2.31 -2.00 -26.85
CA LEU A 610 -2.24 -2.47 -28.25
C LEU A 610 -0.79 -2.77 -28.70
N ILE A 611 0.17 -1.92 -28.30
CA ILE A 611 1.59 -2.17 -28.57
C ILE A 611 2.02 -3.50 -27.96
N THR A 612 1.72 -3.71 -26.68
CA THR A 612 2.10 -4.90 -25.92
C THR A 612 1.39 -6.16 -26.44
N GLN A 613 0.09 -6.06 -26.76
CA GLN A 613 -0.71 -7.13 -27.34
C GLN A 613 -0.17 -7.60 -28.70
N ASN A 614 0.51 -6.71 -29.44
CA ASN A 614 1.09 -7.04 -30.74
C ASN A 614 2.59 -7.33 -30.67
N GLY A 615 3.12 -7.73 -29.50
CA GLY A 615 4.51 -8.17 -29.31
C GLY A 615 5.54 -7.02 -29.26
N GLY A 616 5.09 -5.77 -29.28
CA GLY A 616 5.93 -4.58 -29.12
C GLY A 616 6.22 -4.24 -27.67
N LYS A 617 7.23 -3.40 -27.45
CA LYS A 617 7.55 -2.83 -26.13
C LYS A 617 7.10 -1.39 -26.05
N ALA A 618 6.12 -1.10 -25.20
CA ALA A 618 5.77 0.28 -24.85
C ALA A 618 6.84 0.87 -23.93
N SER A 619 7.27 2.11 -24.18
CA SER A 619 8.28 2.82 -23.38
C SER A 619 7.82 4.23 -23.04
N SER A 620 8.17 4.70 -21.85
CA SER A 620 7.84 6.06 -21.38
C SER A 620 8.80 7.13 -21.91
N SER A 621 9.99 6.76 -22.41
CA SER A 621 11.03 7.69 -22.86
C SER A 621 11.60 7.36 -24.23
N VAL A 622 11.90 8.40 -25.01
CA VAL A 622 12.53 8.28 -26.34
C VAL A 622 14.04 8.12 -26.20
N SER A 623 14.58 7.12 -26.88
CA SER A 623 16.03 6.83 -26.95
C SER A 623 16.42 6.36 -28.36
N LYS A 624 17.71 6.17 -28.63
CA LYS A 624 18.19 5.58 -29.89
C LYS A 624 17.68 4.15 -30.15
N LYS A 625 17.16 3.47 -29.12
CA LYS A 625 16.55 2.14 -29.21
C LYS A 625 15.04 2.19 -29.49
N THR A 626 14.43 3.38 -29.54
CA THR A 626 13.01 3.55 -29.86
C THR A 626 12.81 3.35 -31.37
N SER A 627 11.91 2.45 -31.74
CA SER A 627 11.62 2.14 -33.14
C SER A 627 10.67 3.14 -33.76
N TYR A 628 9.64 3.57 -33.01
CA TYR A 628 8.65 4.56 -33.45
C TYR A 628 8.18 5.43 -32.29
N VAL A 629 7.81 6.69 -32.58
CA VAL A 629 7.07 7.53 -31.66
C VAL A 629 5.67 7.73 -32.23
N LEU A 630 4.66 7.25 -31.51
CA LEU A 630 3.24 7.44 -31.79
C LEU A 630 2.84 8.81 -31.23
N ALA A 631 2.63 9.78 -32.11
CA ALA A 631 2.37 11.16 -31.72
C ALA A 631 0.93 11.60 -32.03
N GLY A 632 0.24 12.10 -31.01
CA GLY A 632 -1.05 12.78 -31.14
C GLY A 632 -0.91 14.30 -31.09
N GLU A 633 -2.04 15.00 -30.90
CA GLU A 633 -2.07 16.45 -30.77
C GLU A 633 -1.33 16.90 -29.50
N ALA A 634 -0.72 18.08 -29.56
CA ALA A 634 0.08 18.67 -28.46
C ALA A 634 1.24 17.78 -27.98
N ALA A 635 1.85 16.98 -28.86
CA ALA A 635 3.01 16.18 -28.55
C ALA A 635 4.19 17.06 -28.14
N GLY A 636 4.58 17.01 -26.84
CA GLY A 636 5.58 17.88 -26.22
C GLY A 636 7.02 17.46 -26.47
N SER A 637 7.88 17.59 -25.46
CA SER A 637 9.34 17.34 -25.50
C SER A 637 9.76 16.00 -26.09
N LYS A 638 8.92 14.97 -26.02
CA LYS A 638 9.21 13.63 -26.61
C LYS A 638 9.24 13.64 -28.12
N LEU A 639 8.39 14.45 -28.76
CA LEU A 639 8.40 14.64 -30.22
C LEU A 639 9.69 15.33 -30.68
N THR A 640 10.07 16.43 -30.02
CA THR A 640 11.33 17.15 -30.31
C THR A 640 12.54 16.23 -30.13
N LYS A 641 12.52 15.39 -29.06
CA LYS A 641 13.59 14.43 -28.83
C LYS A 641 13.63 13.31 -29.90
N ALA A 642 12.47 12.84 -30.36
CA ALA A 642 12.41 11.88 -31.46
C ALA A 642 13.03 12.44 -32.72
N GLN A 643 12.67 13.66 -33.11
CA GLN A 643 13.23 14.36 -34.26
C GLN A 643 14.75 14.55 -34.15
N SER A 644 15.26 14.94 -32.97
CA SER A 644 16.70 15.10 -32.72
C SER A 644 17.51 13.80 -32.79
N LEU A 645 16.86 12.66 -32.49
CA LEU A 645 17.48 11.34 -32.53
C LEU A 645 17.23 10.58 -33.85
N GLY A 646 16.48 11.18 -34.79
CA GLY A 646 16.10 10.55 -36.06
C GLY A 646 15.14 9.36 -35.89
N VAL A 647 14.36 9.30 -34.82
CA VAL A 647 13.37 8.26 -34.57
C VAL A 647 12.11 8.56 -35.39
N PRO A 648 11.60 7.60 -36.20
CA PRO A 648 10.39 7.77 -36.98
C PRO A 648 9.19 8.11 -36.09
N VAL A 649 8.42 9.10 -36.52
CA VAL A 649 7.17 9.54 -35.86
C VAL A 649 6.01 9.05 -36.71
N ILE A 650 5.04 8.40 -36.08
CA ILE A 650 3.83 7.86 -36.74
C ILE A 650 2.57 8.44 -36.09
N SER A 651 1.53 8.59 -36.90
CA SER A 651 0.17 8.93 -36.45
C SER A 651 -0.56 7.75 -35.86
N GLU A 652 -1.71 7.99 -35.22
CA GLU A 652 -2.60 6.91 -34.75
C GLU A 652 -3.13 6.05 -35.90
N GLU A 653 -3.45 6.66 -37.03
CA GLU A 653 -3.93 5.98 -38.22
C GLU A 653 -2.84 5.04 -38.80
N GLU A 654 -1.61 5.52 -38.93
CA GLU A 654 -0.47 4.70 -39.37
C GLU A 654 -0.19 3.57 -38.39
N PHE A 655 -0.28 3.81 -37.08
CA PHE A 655 -0.15 2.78 -36.04
C PHE A 655 -1.22 1.70 -36.18
N LEU A 656 -2.49 2.08 -36.33
CA LEU A 656 -3.58 1.14 -36.52
C LEU A 656 -3.46 0.36 -37.84
N ALA A 657 -2.99 1.02 -38.88
CA ALA A 657 -2.70 0.35 -40.18
C ALA A 657 -1.57 -0.70 -40.05
N MET A 658 -0.52 -0.40 -39.28
CA MET A 658 0.54 -1.39 -38.97
C MET A 658 0.00 -2.62 -38.25
N LEU A 659 -1.04 -2.48 -37.46
CA LEU A 659 -1.70 -3.56 -36.73
C LEU A 659 -2.67 -4.36 -37.65
N GLN A 660 -3.10 -3.82 -38.79
CA GLN A 660 -4.03 -4.45 -39.74
C GLN A 660 -3.35 -5.11 -40.93
N ALA A 661 -2.19 -4.65 -41.36
CA ALA A 661 -1.53 -4.96 -42.64
C ALA A 661 -1.12 -6.43 -42.91
N GLN A 662 -1.45 -7.38 -42.01
CA GLN A 662 -1.17 -8.82 -42.20
C GLN A 662 -2.40 -9.74 -42.20
N ARG A 663 -3.61 -9.20 -42.35
CA ARG A 663 -4.81 -10.05 -42.54
C ARG A 663 -4.88 -10.67 -43.95
N ASP A 664 -4.26 -10.04 -44.92
CA ASP A 664 -4.46 -10.39 -46.35
C ASP A 664 -3.46 -11.44 -46.90
N THR A 665 -2.54 -11.96 -46.07
CA THR A 665 -1.51 -12.94 -46.55
C THR A 665 -1.74 -14.37 -46.05
N ILE A 666 -2.84 -14.66 -45.34
CA ILE A 666 -3.15 -16.01 -44.84
C ILE A 666 -4.44 -16.58 -45.48
N GLU A 667 -5.14 -15.84 -46.36
CA GLU A 667 -6.32 -16.30 -47.12
C GLU A 667 -6.08 -16.41 -48.63
N SER A 668 -4.81 -16.54 -49.06
CA SER A 668 -4.52 -16.88 -50.46
C SER A 668 -3.73 -18.16 -50.59
#